data_73cf4d2c5945a4add4b9a7c34a285f04
#
_entry.id   73cf4d2c5945a4add4b9a7c34a285f04
#
_cell.length_a   1.000
_cell.length_b   1.000
_cell.length_c   1.000
_cell.angle_alpha   90.00
_cell.angle_beta   90.00
_cell.angle_gamma   90.00
#
_symmetry.space_group_name_H-M   'P 1'
#
loop_
_entity.id
_entity.type
_entity.pdbx_description
1 polymer ?
#
loop_
_entity_poly.entity_id
_entity_poly.type
_entity_poly.pdbx_seq_one_letter_code
_entity_poly.pdbx_strand_id
1 'polypeptide(L)'
;MNPDLQKSKVTGITDVTDLNIIEISGYTDKLTAGNRSNLDKITGEPETSGAIPLDARPVFMTYTEPTSPYKRSGLWYHGIDTKGQEPKPVDTWICTPIFAGAQTHGQDGSNHGLLLRFMASSGKWSTWAAPMHLLAGSGEELRRELLDRGLRMDLNSRPLLSRWIMQCYPPEHLTAVASTGWYENSFVLPSRVIGNAKATFQNEGATDHYESAGSIRGWRDEIGRYLPGNPLLILAVSAALAGPLLHLTGRQGGGLHLVGDSSTGKSTALLVSASIWGGPSFIRTWRATGNGLEGAASEVNDTALILDEIGQADPRDIGTIVYAIGNGTGKARANRSGLARRVTRWRVMLLSSGERTLGAHMAEDRGRTPKAGQLVRLLDIPVKRLHGLYDALHDFSGGAALSDYLKQATQRNYGKIGIAFLERLVEEAPKLDLPGKLDTVLQTQDFQAQEGLHQRAAATLALCGMAGELAKEWGLLPIREGEAMQATALGFRLWAQEQGQTRTEDRQVLQAVQDFLDRHGGSRFEPLDSEESVLIRDRAGWIRPDGVYLFTSGGLREAAAGHDLSRALDALEAAGWIIDHDPGKKSKVTKIEGRPIRLYWVRQKEDQASLANGIASMRPAAVTPVTRGNAGEVTDQAYSKQSGYPSYFRYPATHQSDHDAADRSAIQWESEQSLDPEPTGTADVPGFEGIPELTPAQHGVIRAQLRHR
;
A
#
# COMPACT_ATOMS: atom_id res chain seq x y z
N MET A 1 43.26 24.44 22.43
CA MET A 1 44.44 23.81 21.82
C MET A 1 44.28 22.30 21.90
N ASN A 2 43.79 21.75 20.87
CA ASN A 2 44.25 20.52 20.25
C ASN A 2 43.46 20.28 18.95
N PRO A 3 44.11 20.26 17.80
CA PRO A 3 43.50 20.01 16.52
C PRO A 3 43.64 18.52 16.19
N ASP A 4 42.61 17.85 15.75
CA ASP A 4 42.64 16.75 14.77
C ASP A 4 41.26 16.14 14.63
N LEU A 5 40.46 16.74 13.73
CA LEU A 5 39.32 16.11 13.12
C LEU A 5 39.64 15.93 11.63
N GLN A 6 40.25 14.79 11.31
CA GLN A 6 40.44 14.38 9.92
C GLN A 6 39.10 14.09 9.24
N LYS A 7 38.85 14.85 8.19
CA LYS A 7 37.79 14.63 7.20
C LYS A 7 38.05 13.34 6.42
N SER A 8 37.24 12.32 6.58
CA SER A 8 37.20 11.20 5.63
C SER A 8 36.33 11.56 4.44
N LYS A 9 36.94 11.65 3.27
CA LYS A 9 36.28 11.80 1.96
C LYS A 9 35.51 10.52 1.66
N VAL A 10 34.22 10.67 1.38
CA VAL A 10 33.38 9.63 0.78
C VAL A 10 33.68 9.60 -0.72
N THR A 11 34.35 8.54 -1.17
CA THR A 11 34.50 8.22 -2.58
C THR A 11 33.50 7.14 -2.97
N GLY A 12 32.73 7.41 -4.01
CA GLY A 12 32.07 6.53 -4.97
C GLY A 12 31.36 5.26 -4.46
N ILE A 13 30.03 5.33 -4.40
CA ILE A 13 29.13 4.18 -4.14
C ILE A 13 29.05 3.34 -5.42
N THR A 14 29.65 2.18 -5.43
CA THR A 14 29.37 1.11 -6.39
C THR A 14 28.85 -0.09 -5.60
N ASP A 15 27.58 -0.44 -5.89
CA ASP A 15 26.85 -1.63 -5.47
C ASP A 15 26.34 -1.74 -4.02
N VAL A 16 25.01 -1.64 -3.86
CA VAL A 16 24.25 -1.67 -2.58
C VAL A 16 24.33 -3.04 -1.86
N THR A 17 24.80 -4.08 -2.52
CA THR A 17 25.02 -5.41 -1.94
C THR A 17 26.22 -5.48 -1.02
N ASP A 18 27.24 -4.66 -1.24
CA ASP A 18 28.47 -4.71 -0.47
C ASP A 18 28.44 -3.90 0.84
N LEU A 19 27.63 -2.84 0.92
CA LEU A 19 27.49 -2.03 2.14
C LEU A 19 26.87 -2.79 3.32
N ASN A 20 25.95 -3.72 3.05
CA ASN A 20 25.36 -4.58 4.09
C ASN A 20 26.35 -5.64 4.63
N ILE A 21 27.40 -5.98 3.88
CA ILE A 21 28.41 -6.96 4.28
C ILE A 21 29.47 -6.31 5.17
N ILE A 22 29.83 -5.05 4.94
CA ILE A 22 30.89 -4.35 5.68
C ILE A 22 30.43 -3.97 7.10
N GLU A 23 29.22 -3.48 7.30
CA GLU A 23 28.70 -3.21 8.66
C GLU A 23 28.46 -4.48 9.46
N ILE A 24 28.09 -5.59 8.79
CA ILE A 24 27.84 -6.88 9.45
C ILE A 24 29.15 -7.65 9.70
N SER A 25 30.23 -7.44 8.94
CA SER A 25 31.54 -8.07 9.22
C SER A 25 32.19 -7.46 10.46
N GLY A 26 32.10 -6.17 10.69
CA GLY A 26 32.47 -5.53 11.96
C GLY A 26 31.64 -6.01 13.16
N TYR A 27 30.42 -6.52 12.90
CA TYR A 27 29.53 -7.13 13.89
C TYR A 27 29.92 -8.58 14.21
N THR A 28 30.44 -9.35 13.24
CA THR A 28 30.90 -10.72 13.47
C THR A 28 32.12 -10.76 14.37
N ASP A 29 33.01 -9.79 14.30
CA ASP A 29 34.17 -9.71 15.20
C ASP A 29 33.78 -9.35 16.64
N LYS A 30 32.71 -8.53 16.82
CA LYS A 30 32.13 -8.23 18.14
C LYS A 30 31.29 -9.37 18.70
N LEU A 31 30.59 -10.15 17.84
CA LEU A 31 29.77 -11.31 18.25
C LEU A 31 30.61 -12.48 18.76
N THR A 32 31.81 -12.65 18.22
CA THR A 32 32.78 -13.65 18.76
C THR A 32 33.34 -13.21 20.11
N ALA A 33 33.41 -11.91 20.41
CA ALA A 33 33.92 -11.38 21.67
C ALA A 33 32.93 -11.55 22.85
N GLY A 34 31.60 -11.46 22.62
CA GLY A 34 30.60 -11.59 23.69
C GLY A 34 30.47 -12.99 24.30
N ASN A 35 30.86 -14.05 23.59
CA ASN A 35 30.92 -15.42 24.10
C ASN A 35 32.31 -15.76 24.74
N ARG A 36 33.25 -14.80 24.74
CA ARG A 36 34.61 -14.98 25.25
C ARG A 36 34.78 -14.80 26.77
N SER A 37 33.74 -14.46 27.52
CA SER A 37 33.85 -14.13 28.95
C SER A 37 34.42 -15.28 29.84
N ASN A 38 34.52 -16.49 29.32
CA ASN A 38 35.27 -17.61 29.97
C ASN A 38 36.54 -18.01 29.22
N LEU A 39 36.89 -17.35 28.12
CA LEU A 39 38.05 -17.67 27.27
C LEU A 39 39.25 -16.75 27.48
N ASP A 40 39.13 -15.67 28.29
CA ASP A 40 40.25 -14.73 28.56
C ASP A 40 41.44 -15.32 29.31
N LYS A 41 41.44 -16.64 29.56
CA LYS A 41 42.60 -17.37 30.13
C LYS A 41 43.40 -18.15 29.09
N ILE A 42 43.01 -18.14 27.83
CA ILE A 42 43.78 -18.83 26.77
C ILE A 42 44.31 -17.74 25.82
N THR A 43 45.47 -17.16 26.18
CA THR A 43 46.26 -16.29 25.30
C THR A 43 46.96 -17.15 24.25
N GLY A 44 46.34 -17.29 23.09
CA GLY A 44 46.89 -17.90 21.88
C GLY A 44 45.88 -17.78 20.76
N GLU A 45 46.27 -17.28 19.58
CA GLU A 45 45.48 -17.39 18.37
C GLU A 45 45.02 -18.84 18.23
N PRO A 46 43.76 -19.14 17.92
CA PRO A 46 43.28 -20.51 17.80
C PRO A 46 43.98 -21.16 16.60
N GLU A 47 44.99 -21.98 16.87
CA GLU A 47 45.50 -22.94 15.88
C GLU A 47 44.32 -23.80 15.40
N THR A 48 44.13 -23.86 14.13
CA THR A 48 42.94 -24.32 13.38
C THR A 48 42.66 -25.83 13.47
N SER A 49 43.13 -26.55 14.49
CA SER A 49 42.90 -28.01 14.62
C SER A 49 42.85 -28.57 16.04
N GLY A 50 42.83 -27.77 17.09
CA GLY A 50 42.86 -28.26 18.48
C GLY A 50 41.50 -28.77 18.98
N ALA A 51 41.44 -29.97 19.56
CA ALA A 51 40.29 -30.44 20.33
C ALA A 51 40.08 -29.52 21.55
N ILE A 52 38.83 -29.07 21.81
CA ILE A 52 38.48 -28.24 22.99
C ILE A 52 38.86 -29.04 24.26
N PRO A 53 39.70 -28.49 25.15
CA PRO A 53 40.11 -29.17 26.38
C PRO A 53 38.94 -29.49 27.30
N LEU A 54 39.07 -30.49 28.17
CA LEU A 54 37.97 -30.89 29.09
C LEU A 54 37.59 -29.80 30.10
N ASP A 55 38.52 -28.98 30.54
CA ASP A 55 38.33 -27.86 31.45
C ASP A 55 37.60 -26.66 30.83
N ALA A 56 37.62 -26.56 29.49
CA ALA A 56 36.85 -25.56 28.73
C ALA A 56 35.41 -26.01 28.38
N ARG A 57 35.01 -27.22 28.77
CA ARG A 57 33.69 -27.80 28.54
C ARG A 57 32.80 -27.73 29.78
N PRO A 58 31.45 -27.58 29.65
CA PRO A 58 30.67 -27.54 28.41
C PRO A 58 30.66 -26.16 27.78
N VAL A 59 30.69 -26.09 26.44
CA VAL A 59 30.64 -24.83 25.68
C VAL A 59 29.87 -24.99 24.35
N PHE A 60 29.19 -23.93 23.89
CA PHE A 60 28.64 -23.86 22.56
C PHE A 60 29.56 -23.05 21.66
N MET A 61 29.84 -23.59 20.45
CA MET A 61 30.68 -22.94 19.46
C MET A 61 30.00 -22.95 18.08
N THR A 62 30.08 -21.85 17.36
CA THR A 62 29.58 -21.77 15.98
C THR A 62 30.76 -21.69 15.03
N TYR A 63 30.82 -22.62 14.08
CA TYR A 63 31.83 -22.69 13.02
C TYR A 63 31.16 -22.32 11.69
N THR A 64 31.65 -21.31 11.00
CA THR A 64 31.16 -20.89 9.67
C THR A 64 31.70 -21.80 8.57
N GLU A 65 32.90 -22.35 8.75
CA GLU A 65 33.56 -23.27 7.83
C GLU A 65 33.73 -24.67 8.47
N PRO A 66 33.82 -25.74 7.68
CA PRO A 66 34.16 -27.06 8.19
C PRO A 66 35.58 -27.05 8.82
N THR A 67 35.67 -27.43 10.08
CA THR A 67 36.97 -27.46 10.79
C THR A 67 37.77 -28.74 10.52
N SER A 68 37.16 -29.76 9.91
CA SER A 68 37.81 -30.97 9.40
C SER A 68 36.85 -31.68 8.41
N PRO A 69 37.33 -32.69 7.63
CA PRO A 69 36.48 -33.49 6.76
C PRO A 69 35.30 -34.16 7.46
N TYR A 70 35.37 -34.34 8.76
CA TYR A 70 34.36 -34.99 9.60
C TYR A 70 33.54 -34.02 10.44
N LYS A 71 33.95 -32.75 10.51
CA LYS A 71 33.32 -31.71 11.34
C LYS A 71 32.76 -30.61 10.45
N ARG A 72 31.48 -30.77 10.05
CA ARG A 72 30.73 -29.78 9.22
C ARG A 72 30.58 -28.45 9.94
N SER A 73 30.40 -27.36 9.19
CA SER A 73 30.02 -26.04 9.71
C SER A 73 28.72 -26.12 10.50
N GLY A 74 28.53 -25.25 11.49
CA GLY A 74 27.33 -25.21 12.30
C GLY A 74 27.57 -24.86 13.76
N LEU A 75 26.46 -24.81 14.50
CA LEU A 75 26.45 -24.71 15.95
C LEU A 75 26.72 -26.11 16.55
N TRP A 76 27.71 -26.19 17.41
CA TRP A 76 28.11 -27.38 18.12
C TRP A 76 28.02 -27.21 19.62
N TYR A 77 27.65 -28.26 20.32
CA TYR A 77 27.77 -28.37 21.75
C TYR A 77 28.93 -29.30 22.07
N HIS A 78 29.96 -28.78 22.73
CA HIS A 78 31.11 -29.48 23.24
C HIS A 78 30.86 -29.79 24.72
N GLY A 79 30.31 -30.96 25.00
CA GLY A 79 29.91 -31.41 26.33
C GLY A 79 30.87 -32.39 26.95
N ILE A 80 30.51 -32.90 28.13
CA ILE A 80 31.22 -33.96 28.87
C ILE A 80 30.20 -35.07 29.20
N ASP A 81 30.51 -36.30 28.85
CA ASP A 81 29.76 -37.47 29.32
C ASP A 81 30.39 -37.92 30.67
N THR A 82 29.60 -37.86 31.72
CA THR A 82 29.96 -38.24 33.08
C THR A 82 29.37 -39.57 33.53
N LYS A 83 28.74 -40.34 32.60
CA LYS A 83 28.10 -41.62 32.95
C LYS A 83 29.09 -42.75 33.15
N GLY A 84 30.35 -42.60 32.74
CA GLY A 84 31.42 -43.56 32.93
C GLY A 84 32.30 -43.29 34.15
N GLN A 85 33.30 -44.15 34.40
CA GLN A 85 34.27 -43.92 35.47
C GLN A 85 35.18 -42.69 35.23
N GLU A 86 35.40 -42.32 33.97
CA GLU A 86 36.18 -41.16 33.60
C GLU A 86 35.32 -40.22 32.72
N PRO A 87 35.40 -38.89 32.91
CA PRO A 87 34.73 -37.91 32.07
C PRO A 87 35.25 -37.97 30.63
N LYS A 88 34.36 -38.11 29.64
CA LYS A 88 34.74 -38.17 28.22
C LYS A 88 34.18 -36.97 27.46
N PRO A 89 34.97 -36.36 26.53
CA PRO A 89 34.46 -35.29 25.69
C PRO A 89 33.43 -35.84 24.72
N VAL A 90 32.31 -35.09 24.57
CA VAL A 90 31.22 -35.37 23.59
C VAL A 90 30.96 -34.15 22.76
N ASP A 91 31.10 -34.30 21.45
CA ASP A 91 30.82 -33.21 20.49
C ASP A 91 29.50 -33.50 19.74
N THR A 92 28.55 -32.62 19.88
CA THR A 92 27.20 -32.77 19.27
C THR A 92 26.92 -31.60 18.32
N TRP A 93 26.69 -31.90 17.03
CA TRP A 93 26.24 -30.92 16.09
C TRP A 93 24.75 -30.63 16.33
N ILE A 94 24.35 -29.33 16.30
CA ILE A 94 23.01 -28.90 16.60
C ILE A 94 22.29 -28.46 15.33
N CYS A 95 22.85 -27.49 14.60
CA CYS A 95 22.23 -26.91 13.41
C CYS A 95 23.30 -26.23 12.53
N THR A 96 22.88 -25.78 11.33
CA THR A 96 23.67 -24.90 10.47
C THR A 96 24.15 -23.66 11.25
N PRO A 97 25.19 -22.93 10.79
CA PRO A 97 25.72 -21.78 11.52
C PRO A 97 24.63 -20.79 11.93
N ILE A 98 24.63 -20.41 13.20
CA ILE A 98 23.67 -19.49 13.80
C ILE A 98 24.34 -18.61 14.85
N PHE A 99 23.95 -17.31 14.88
CA PHE A 99 24.47 -16.32 15.83
C PHE A 99 23.29 -15.54 16.43
N ALA A 100 23.44 -15.07 17.68
CA ALA A 100 22.55 -14.12 18.32
C ALA A 100 23.21 -12.74 18.31
N GLY A 101 22.62 -11.77 17.58
CA GLY A 101 23.21 -10.45 17.37
C GLY A 101 22.79 -9.41 18.38
N ALA A 102 21.50 -9.41 18.76
CA ALA A 102 20.94 -8.43 19.68
C ALA A 102 19.79 -9.02 20.50
N GLN A 103 19.54 -8.46 21.66
CA GLN A 103 18.28 -8.64 22.40
C GLN A 103 17.23 -7.70 21.82
N THR A 104 15.99 -8.16 21.66
CA THR A 104 14.89 -7.32 21.18
C THR A 104 13.80 -7.18 22.23
N HIS A 105 13.10 -6.03 22.26
CA HIS A 105 11.94 -5.79 23.11
C HIS A 105 10.98 -4.81 22.43
N GLY A 106 9.68 -4.95 22.67
CA GLY A 106 8.67 -4.01 22.20
C GLY A 106 8.81 -2.63 22.85
N GLN A 107 8.21 -1.62 22.22
CA GLN A 107 8.19 -0.24 22.74
C GLN A 107 7.60 -0.10 24.15
N ASP A 108 6.70 -1.01 24.50
CA ASP A 108 6.02 -1.08 25.80
C ASP A 108 6.75 -1.98 26.83
N GLY A 109 7.99 -2.39 26.53
CA GLY A 109 8.78 -3.31 27.35
C GLY A 109 8.27 -4.75 27.33
N SER A 110 7.39 -5.12 26.40
CA SER A 110 6.93 -6.49 26.16
C SER A 110 7.63 -7.10 24.93
N ASN A 111 7.18 -8.26 24.49
CA ASN A 111 7.61 -8.92 23.25
C ASN A 111 9.14 -9.07 23.14
N HIS A 112 9.77 -9.56 24.22
CA HIS A 112 11.20 -9.83 24.23
C HIS A 112 11.58 -10.91 23.24
N GLY A 113 12.75 -10.76 22.61
CA GLY A 113 13.25 -11.67 21.59
C GLY A 113 14.76 -11.61 21.41
N LEU A 114 15.24 -12.32 20.41
CA LEU A 114 16.63 -12.30 19.95
C LEU A 114 16.69 -12.09 18.44
N LEU A 115 17.58 -11.21 17.99
CA LEU A 115 17.92 -11.11 16.59
C LEU A 115 18.89 -12.25 16.25
N LEU A 116 18.39 -13.26 15.52
CA LEU A 116 19.14 -14.43 15.08
C LEU A 116 19.59 -14.23 13.63
N ARG A 117 20.86 -14.57 13.34
CA ARG A 117 21.42 -14.65 11.98
C ARG A 117 21.92 -16.06 11.75
N PHE A 118 21.44 -16.72 10.70
CA PHE A 118 21.75 -18.12 10.43
C PHE A 118 21.90 -18.41 8.95
N MET A 119 22.67 -19.48 8.65
CA MET A 119 22.87 -19.98 7.31
C MET A 119 21.68 -20.87 6.90
N ALA A 120 20.92 -20.44 5.92
CA ALA A 120 19.84 -21.23 5.34
C ALA A 120 20.39 -22.37 4.45
N SER A 121 19.54 -23.36 4.17
CA SER A 121 19.86 -24.49 3.29
C SER A 121 20.23 -24.10 1.86
N SER A 122 19.84 -22.90 1.44
CA SER A 122 20.21 -22.29 0.15
C SER A 122 21.66 -21.75 0.11
N GLY A 123 22.41 -21.82 1.21
CA GLY A 123 23.74 -21.22 1.35
C GLY A 123 23.72 -19.71 1.59
N LYS A 124 22.54 -19.09 1.73
CA LYS A 124 22.40 -17.66 2.01
C LYS A 124 22.22 -17.41 3.51
N TRP A 125 22.77 -16.30 3.99
CA TRP A 125 22.50 -15.83 5.35
C TRP A 125 21.08 -15.25 5.45
N SER A 126 20.36 -15.66 6.48
CA SER A 126 19.05 -15.15 6.84
C SER A 126 19.10 -14.49 8.22
N THR A 127 18.32 -13.44 8.44
CA THR A 127 18.19 -12.75 9.73
C THR A 127 16.74 -12.74 10.15
N TRP A 128 16.47 -13.03 11.43
CA TRP A 128 15.13 -13.06 11.98
C TRP A 128 15.12 -12.59 13.44
N ALA A 129 14.29 -11.62 13.77
CA ALA A 129 14.03 -11.24 15.16
C ALA A 129 13.03 -12.24 15.75
N ALA A 130 13.54 -13.23 16.46
CA ALA A 130 12.77 -14.36 17.01
C ALA A 130 12.16 -13.99 18.37
N PRO A 131 10.82 -13.96 18.51
CA PRO A 131 10.18 -13.74 19.79
C PRO A 131 10.46 -14.87 20.78
N MET A 132 10.86 -14.54 22.02
CA MET A 132 11.21 -15.54 23.03
C MET A 132 10.03 -16.37 23.50
N HIS A 133 8.80 -15.88 23.40
CA HIS A 133 7.61 -16.65 23.78
C HIS A 133 7.42 -17.91 22.93
N LEU A 134 7.99 -17.97 21.71
CA LEU A 134 7.99 -19.17 20.86
C LEU A 134 8.82 -20.34 21.45
N LEU A 135 9.64 -20.05 22.46
CA LEU A 135 10.33 -21.08 23.28
C LEU A 135 9.46 -21.66 24.39
N ALA A 136 8.25 -21.11 24.62
CA ALA A 136 7.37 -21.65 25.66
C ALA A 136 7.04 -23.13 25.38
N GLY A 137 6.88 -23.91 26.44
CA GLY A 137 6.63 -25.35 26.35
C GLY A 137 7.80 -26.11 25.72
N SER A 138 7.54 -26.84 24.64
CA SER A 138 8.58 -27.65 23.96
C SER A 138 9.47 -26.84 23.03
N GLY A 139 9.18 -25.56 22.75
CA GLY A 139 9.88 -24.73 21.78
C GLY A 139 9.67 -25.19 20.32
N GLU A 140 8.58 -25.93 20.04
CA GLU A 140 8.28 -26.42 18.70
C GLU A 140 7.95 -25.31 17.71
N GLU A 141 7.26 -24.28 18.17
CA GLU A 141 6.89 -23.13 17.34
C GLU A 141 8.12 -22.38 16.83
N LEU A 142 9.09 -22.13 17.70
CA LEU A 142 10.36 -21.51 17.30
C LEU A 142 11.11 -22.38 16.27
N ARG A 143 11.16 -23.70 16.50
CA ARG A 143 11.86 -24.61 15.56
C ARG A 143 11.15 -24.66 14.22
N ARG A 144 9.82 -24.67 14.18
CA ARG A 144 9.04 -24.62 12.95
C ARG A 144 9.40 -23.39 12.12
N GLU A 145 9.42 -22.22 12.74
CA GLU A 145 9.80 -20.96 12.07
C GLU A 145 11.24 -20.98 11.56
N LEU A 146 12.18 -21.52 12.34
CA LEU A 146 13.58 -21.63 11.91
C LEU A 146 13.75 -22.61 10.73
N LEU A 147 13.03 -23.75 10.75
CA LEU A 147 13.04 -24.73 9.67
C LEU A 147 12.42 -24.18 8.39
N ASP A 148 11.29 -23.47 8.50
CA ASP A 148 10.61 -22.81 7.39
C ASP A 148 11.54 -21.78 6.72
N ARG A 149 12.31 -21.03 7.51
CA ARG A 149 13.30 -20.06 7.02
C ARG A 149 14.61 -20.71 6.54
N GLY A 150 14.69 -22.04 6.51
CA GLY A 150 15.77 -22.79 5.91
C GLY A 150 16.91 -23.21 6.85
N LEU A 151 16.80 -23.01 8.17
CA LEU A 151 17.76 -23.58 9.11
C LEU A 151 17.70 -25.12 9.03
N ARG A 152 18.85 -25.80 8.98
CA ARG A 152 18.92 -27.25 9.13
C ARG A 152 19.41 -27.61 10.52
N MET A 153 18.77 -28.57 11.18
CA MET A 153 19.09 -28.99 12.53
C MET A 153 19.04 -30.51 12.70
N ASP A 154 19.79 -31.02 13.67
CA ASP A 154 19.61 -32.37 14.16
C ASP A 154 18.40 -32.43 15.11
N LEU A 155 17.45 -33.31 14.78
CA LEU A 155 16.24 -33.45 15.56
C LEU A 155 16.47 -34.04 16.96
N ASN A 156 17.59 -34.73 17.20
CA ASN A 156 17.97 -35.25 18.52
C ASN A 156 18.56 -34.16 19.41
N SER A 157 19.06 -33.08 18.80
CA SER A 157 19.70 -31.94 19.49
C SER A 157 18.73 -30.79 19.81
N ARG A 158 17.39 -31.01 19.69
CA ARG A 158 16.38 -29.99 19.98
C ARG A 158 16.55 -29.29 21.33
N PRO A 159 16.80 -30.01 22.47
CA PRO A 159 16.94 -29.36 23.76
C PRO A 159 18.19 -28.47 23.82
N LEU A 160 19.26 -28.83 23.09
CA LEU A 160 20.49 -28.05 23.04
C LEU A 160 20.31 -26.73 22.31
N LEU A 161 19.54 -26.69 21.21
CA LEU A 161 19.20 -25.43 20.53
C LEU A 161 18.45 -24.48 21.45
N SER A 162 17.41 -24.96 22.11
CA SER A 162 16.62 -24.16 23.06
C SER A 162 17.48 -23.66 24.22
N ARG A 163 18.37 -24.52 24.76
CA ARG A 163 19.30 -24.15 25.82
C ARG A 163 20.32 -23.10 25.36
N TRP A 164 20.84 -23.23 24.14
CA TRP A 164 21.76 -22.23 23.57
C TRP A 164 21.07 -20.88 23.44
N ILE A 165 19.85 -20.82 22.86
CA ILE A 165 19.09 -19.58 22.71
C ILE A 165 18.86 -18.92 24.07
N MET A 166 18.47 -19.69 25.09
CA MET A 166 18.23 -19.16 26.44
C MET A 166 19.52 -18.67 27.14
N GLN A 167 20.70 -19.10 26.70
CA GLN A 167 21.99 -18.66 27.22
C GLN A 167 22.60 -17.50 26.41
N CYS A 168 21.95 -17.06 25.32
CA CYS A 168 22.43 -15.93 24.53
C CYS A 168 22.01 -14.61 25.18
N TYR A 169 23.00 -13.82 25.62
CA TYR A 169 22.78 -12.45 26.15
C TYR A 169 23.67 -11.45 25.38
N PRO A 170 23.41 -11.20 24.09
CA PRO A 170 24.17 -10.21 23.35
C PRO A 170 24.00 -8.82 24.01
N PRO A 171 25.05 -7.98 24.04
CA PRO A 171 25.02 -6.68 24.69
C PRO A 171 24.20 -5.63 23.94
N GLU A 172 23.94 -5.86 22.65
CA GLU A 172 23.16 -4.94 21.82
C GLU A 172 21.67 -5.11 22.10
N HIS A 173 20.95 -3.99 22.17
CA HIS A 173 19.51 -3.94 22.37
C HIS A 173 18.84 -3.22 21.20
N LEU A 174 17.78 -3.79 20.64
CA LEU A 174 16.99 -3.23 19.55
C LEU A 174 15.52 -3.18 19.95
N THR A 175 14.82 -2.14 19.52
CA THR A 175 13.38 -2.09 19.67
C THR A 175 12.70 -2.94 18.60
N ALA A 176 11.88 -3.89 19.03
CA ALA A 176 11.06 -4.72 18.17
C ALA A 176 9.84 -3.91 17.69
N VAL A 177 9.74 -3.67 16.38
CA VAL A 177 8.63 -2.98 15.74
C VAL A 177 7.78 -4.01 14.99
N ALA A 178 6.49 -4.07 15.30
CA ALA A 178 5.58 -5.11 14.78
C ALA A 178 4.94 -4.76 13.42
N SER A 179 5.08 -3.53 12.95
CA SER A 179 4.55 -3.06 11.67
C SER A 179 5.64 -2.33 10.88
N THR A 180 5.53 -2.32 9.57
CA THR A 180 6.36 -1.43 8.72
C THR A 180 6.07 0.03 9.04
N GLY A 181 6.91 0.95 8.57
CA GLY A 181 6.67 2.37 8.63
C GLY A 181 7.61 3.13 9.56
N TRP A 182 7.22 4.34 9.92
CA TRP A 182 8.03 5.23 10.73
C TRP A 182 8.17 4.77 12.18
N TYR A 183 9.41 4.73 12.61
CA TYR A 183 9.80 4.57 14.02
C TYR A 183 10.89 5.62 14.33
N GLU A 184 10.58 6.56 15.23
CA GLU A 184 11.40 7.74 15.45
C GLU A 184 11.68 8.47 14.11
N ASN A 185 12.95 8.76 13.81
CA ASN A 185 13.39 9.38 12.55
C ASN A 185 13.89 8.34 11.52
N SER A 186 13.42 7.11 11.60
CA SER A 186 13.83 6.03 10.70
C SER A 186 12.61 5.30 10.14
N PHE A 187 12.79 4.62 9.02
CA PHE A 187 11.74 3.84 8.40
C PHE A 187 12.05 2.35 8.48
N VAL A 188 11.16 1.56 9.09
CA VAL A 188 11.33 0.13 9.32
C VAL A 188 10.60 -0.65 8.23
N LEU A 189 11.33 -1.52 7.53
CA LEU A 189 10.83 -2.50 6.59
C LEU A 189 11.15 -3.91 7.12
N PRO A 190 10.48 -4.97 6.63
CA PRO A 190 10.70 -6.33 7.14
C PRO A 190 12.16 -6.78 7.06
N SER A 191 12.89 -6.41 6.00
CA SER A 191 14.27 -6.83 5.75
C SER A 191 15.32 -5.81 6.16
N ARG A 192 14.95 -4.54 6.48
CA ARG A 192 15.91 -3.47 6.79
C ARG A 192 15.32 -2.30 7.55
N VAL A 193 16.17 -1.51 8.18
CA VAL A 193 15.84 -0.20 8.75
C VAL A 193 16.60 0.87 7.95
N ILE A 194 15.89 1.90 7.50
CA ILE A 194 16.45 3.06 6.81
C ILE A 194 16.52 4.21 7.82
N GLY A 195 17.71 4.67 8.15
CA GLY A 195 17.99 5.65 9.20
C GLY A 195 18.80 5.06 10.34
N ASN A 196 18.86 5.75 11.49
CA ASN A 196 19.77 5.44 12.59
C ASN A 196 19.07 4.87 13.84
N ALA A 197 17.77 4.57 13.79
CA ALA A 197 17.07 4.01 14.93
C ALA A 197 17.57 2.59 15.25
N LYS A 198 17.75 2.32 16.54
CA LYS A 198 18.07 0.99 17.03
C LYS A 198 16.79 0.13 17.09
N ALA A 199 16.31 -0.24 15.93
CA ALA A 199 15.08 -1.01 15.77
C ALA A 199 15.26 -2.21 14.85
N THR A 200 14.33 -3.16 14.92
CA THR A 200 14.23 -4.28 14.00
C THR A 200 12.76 -4.64 13.81
N PHE A 201 12.41 -5.12 12.61
CA PHE A 201 11.08 -5.63 12.36
C PHE A 201 10.90 -7.00 13.05
N GLN A 202 9.85 -7.14 13.85
CA GLN A 202 9.54 -8.38 14.55
C GLN A 202 8.03 -8.62 14.54
N ASN A 203 7.58 -9.40 13.56
CA ASN A 203 6.18 -9.81 13.44
C ASN A 203 6.11 -11.26 12.98
N GLU A 204 5.29 -12.06 13.67
CA GLU A 204 5.06 -13.47 13.33
C GLU A 204 4.19 -13.57 12.09
N GLY A 205 4.59 -14.43 11.15
CA GLY A 205 3.80 -14.71 9.95
C GLY A 205 3.72 -13.56 8.94
N ALA A 206 4.43 -12.44 9.15
CA ALA A 206 4.49 -11.38 8.17
C ALA A 206 5.36 -11.81 6.98
N THR A 207 4.83 -11.62 5.78
CA THR A 207 5.57 -11.85 4.52
C THR A 207 6.27 -10.56 4.11
N ASP A 208 7.53 -10.65 3.68
CA ASP A 208 8.22 -9.50 3.08
C ASP A 208 7.77 -9.34 1.62
N HIS A 209 6.97 -8.32 1.38
CA HIS A 209 6.49 -7.97 0.04
C HIS A 209 7.38 -6.93 -0.66
N TYR A 210 8.38 -6.38 0.05
CA TYR A 210 9.29 -5.33 -0.45
C TYR A 210 10.48 -5.91 -1.21
N GLU A 211 10.22 -6.92 -2.02
CA GLU A 211 11.23 -7.50 -2.91
C GLU A 211 11.72 -6.49 -3.93
N SER A 212 12.94 -6.65 -4.41
CA SER A 212 13.49 -5.77 -5.42
C SER A 212 14.27 -6.51 -6.50
N ALA A 213 14.11 -6.06 -7.75
CA ALA A 213 14.87 -6.53 -8.91
C ALA A 213 15.22 -5.36 -9.85
N GLY A 214 16.19 -5.59 -10.71
CA GLY A 214 16.65 -4.57 -11.66
C GLY A 214 17.40 -3.42 -10.97
N SER A 215 17.29 -2.22 -11.53
CA SER A 215 17.95 -1.01 -11.05
C SER A 215 17.05 0.21 -11.15
N ILE A 216 17.39 1.30 -10.42
CA ILE A 216 16.71 2.62 -10.53
C ILE A 216 16.76 3.10 -11.98
N ARG A 217 17.92 2.98 -12.65
CA ARG A 217 18.09 3.37 -14.04
C ARG A 217 17.19 2.53 -14.96
N GLY A 218 17.18 1.19 -14.78
CA GLY A 218 16.32 0.30 -15.56
C GLY A 218 14.84 0.64 -15.39
N TRP A 219 14.38 0.92 -14.16
CA TRP A 219 13.02 1.37 -13.93
C TRP A 219 12.70 2.69 -14.63
N ARG A 220 13.61 3.66 -14.56
CA ARG A 220 13.43 4.97 -15.23
C ARG A 220 13.39 4.83 -16.74
N ASP A 221 14.28 3.99 -17.33
CA ASP A 221 14.42 3.84 -18.78
C ASP A 221 13.31 2.96 -19.38
N GLU A 222 12.81 1.93 -18.66
CA GLU A 222 11.82 0.99 -19.17
C GLU A 222 10.39 1.29 -18.73
N ILE A 223 10.18 2.01 -17.62
CA ILE A 223 8.86 2.33 -17.08
C ILE A 223 8.67 3.83 -16.97
N GLY A 224 9.55 4.50 -16.24
CA GLY A 224 9.44 5.92 -15.90
C GLY A 224 9.35 6.83 -17.13
N ARG A 225 10.06 6.51 -18.22
CA ARG A 225 10.04 7.29 -19.46
C ARG A 225 8.66 7.42 -20.10
N TYR A 226 7.70 6.57 -19.74
CA TYR A 226 6.32 6.61 -20.24
C TYR A 226 5.35 7.36 -19.33
N LEU A 227 5.82 7.92 -18.21
CA LEU A 227 5.03 8.78 -17.33
C LEU A 227 4.72 10.13 -17.98
N PRO A 228 5.70 10.88 -18.57
CA PRO A 228 5.44 12.18 -19.15
C PRO A 228 4.31 12.13 -20.17
N GLY A 229 3.35 13.09 -20.07
CA GLY A 229 2.17 13.12 -20.93
C GLY A 229 1.06 12.15 -20.58
N ASN A 230 1.21 11.33 -19.52
CA ASN A 230 0.20 10.37 -19.06
C ASN A 230 -0.25 10.70 -17.62
N PRO A 231 -1.10 11.71 -17.40
CA PRO A 231 -1.39 12.26 -16.07
C PRO A 231 -2.00 11.23 -15.12
N LEU A 232 -2.89 10.32 -15.56
CA LEU A 232 -3.45 9.30 -14.68
C LEU A 232 -2.42 8.25 -14.25
N LEU A 233 -1.41 7.98 -15.07
CA LEU A 233 -0.30 7.10 -14.70
C LEU A 233 0.63 7.80 -13.70
N ILE A 234 0.92 9.09 -13.91
CA ILE A 234 1.68 9.93 -12.95
C ILE A 234 0.93 9.99 -11.61
N LEU A 235 -0.40 10.22 -11.62
CA LEU A 235 -1.24 10.23 -10.43
C LEU A 235 -1.12 8.91 -9.64
N ALA A 236 -1.22 7.76 -10.31
CA ALA A 236 -1.14 6.45 -9.67
C ALA A 236 0.23 6.19 -9.03
N VAL A 237 1.32 6.53 -9.73
CA VAL A 237 2.71 6.43 -9.20
C VAL A 237 2.92 7.39 -8.03
N SER A 238 2.45 8.63 -8.14
CA SER A 238 2.55 9.64 -7.08
C SER A 238 1.77 9.20 -5.82
N ALA A 239 0.59 8.61 -6.01
CA ALA A 239 -0.19 8.04 -4.91
C ALA A 239 0.56 6.87 -4.22
N ALA A 240 1.22 5.99 -4.97
CA ALA A 240 2.02 4.92 -4.38
C ALA A 240 3.16 5.46 -3.50
N LEU A 241 3.73 6.63 -3.83
CA LEU A 241 4.80 7.29 -3.07
C LEU A 241 4.27 8.13 -1.88
N ALA A 242 2.97 8.41 -1.81
CA ALA A 242 2.40 9.31 -0.79
C ALA A 242 2.27 8.66 0.60
N GLY A 243 2.28 7.33 0.71
CA GLY A 243 2.12 6.63 1.98
C GLY A 243 3.05 7.11 3.10
N PRO A 244 4.36 7.20 2.91
CA PRO A 244 5.31 7.68 3.92
C PRO A 244 5.06 9.12 4.37
N LEU A 245 4.49 9.96 3.52
CA LEU A 245 4.19 11.36 3.84
C LEU A 245 2.97 11.52 4.76
N LEU A 246 2.07 10.52 4.86
CA LEU A 246 0.91 10.55 5.73
C LEU A 246 1.30 10.77 7.20
N HIS A 247 2.35 10.06 7.66
CA HIS A 247 2.88 10.23 9.02
C HIS A 247 3.44 11.62 9.25
N LEU A 248 4.30 12.06 8.33
CA LEU A 248 5.04 13.32 8.45
C LEU A 248 4.14 14.56 8.36
N THR A 249 2.98 14.44 7.69
CA THR A 249 2.00 15.52 7.58
C THR A 249 0.83 15.39 8.58
N GLY A 250 0.86 14.38 9.46
CA GLY A 250 -0.21 14.12 10.44
C GLY A 250 -1.55 13.75 9.79
N ARG A 251 -1.57 13.28 8.54
CA ARG A 251 -2.79 12.94 7.81
C ARG A 251 -3.19 11.47 8.03
N GLN A 252 -4.49 11.23 7.99
CA GLN A 252 -5.05 9.86 7.98
C GLN A 252 -4.88 9.23 6.60
N GLY A 253 -5.02 7.90 6.52
CA GLY A 253 -5.06 7.18 5.27
C GLY A 253 -6.22 7.63 4.36
N GLY A 254 -6.08 7.33 3.09
CA GLY A 254 -7.06 7.58 2.04
C GLY A 254 -6.70 6.78 0.81
N GLY A 255 -7.38 7.00 -0.30
CA GLY A 255 -7.02 6.27 -1.51
C GLY A 255 -7.70 6.75 -2.76
N LEU A 256 -7.28 6.15 -3.87
CA LEU A 256 -7.77 6.38 -5.22
C LEU A 256 -8.30 5.07 -5.79
N HIS A 257 -9.45 5.13 -6.44
CA HIS A 257 -10.06 4.02 -7.16
C HIS A 257 -10.17 4.38 -8.64
N LEU A 258 -9.44 3.67 -9.48
CA LEU A 258 -9.45 3.85 -10.92
C LEU A 258 -10.67 3.15 -11.52
N VAL A 259 -11.62 3.93 -12.01
CA VAL A 259 -12.92 3.44 -12.52
C VAL A 259 -12.97 3.56 -14.04
N GLY A 260 -13.40 2.52 -14.72
CA GLY A 260 -13.60 2.54 -16.18
C GLY A 260 -13.87 1.15 -16.73
N ASP A 261 -14.19 1.10 -18.02
CA ASP A 261 -14.46 -0.15 -18.73
C ASP A 261 -13.28 -1.13 -18.68
N SER A 262 -13.53 -2.40 -18.99
CA SER A 262 -12.50 -3.42 -19.12
C SER A 262 -11.43 -3.00 -20.15
N SER A 263 -10.20 -3.43 -19.93
CA SER A 263 -9.06 -3.19 -20.86
C SER A 263 -8.66 -1.72 -21.06
N THR A 264 -9.02 -0.81 -20.16
CA THR A 264 -8.61 0.61 -20.21
C THR A 264 -7.23 0.90 -19.61
N GLY A 265 -6.49 -0.11 -19.12
CA GLY A 265 -5.14 0.05 -18.55
C GLY A 265 -5.10 0.21 -17.01
N LYS A 266 -6.22 0.09 -16.29
CA LYS A 266 -6.29 0.24 -14.82
C LYS A 266 -5.33 -0.69 -14.07
N SER A 267 -5.38 -1.99 -14.37
CA SER A 267 -4.48 -2.97 -13.73
C SER A 267 -3.02 -2.73 -14.10
N THR A 268 -2.73 -2.15 -15.29
CA THR A 268 -1.37 -1.73 -15.66
C THR A 268 -0.90 -0.56 -14.78
N ALA A 269 -1.77 0.41 -14.49
CA ALA A 269 -1.44 1.49 -13.56
C ALA A 269 -1.12 0.94 -12.16
N LEU A 270 -1.89 -0.06 -11.68
CA LEU A 270 -1.62 -0.71 -10.40
C LEU A 270 -0.27 -1.46 -10.41
N LEU A 271 0.07 -2.16 -11.51
CA LEU A 271 1.36 -2.86 -11.64
C LEU A 271 2.54 -1.87 -11.65
N VAL A 272 2.43 -0.76 -12.37
CA VAL A 272 3.44 0.30 -12.37
C VAL A 272 3.57 0.91 -10.97
N SER A 273 2.47 1.16 -10.28
CA SER A 273 2.48 1.67 -8.90
C SER A 273 3.09 0.66 -7.91
N ALA A 274 2.78 -0.63 -8.05
CA ALA A 274 3.35 -1.69 -7.22
C ALA A 274 4.85 -1.82 -7.41
N SER A 275 5.35 -1.63 -8.65
CA SER A 275 6.78 -1.70 -8.96
C SER A 275 7.64 -0.67 -8.21
N ILE A 276 7.03 0.35 -7.62
CA ILE A 276 7.69 1.29 -6.70
C ILE A 276 8.20 0.54 -5.46
N TRP A 277 7.39 -0.36 -4.88
CA TRP A 277 7.63 -1.00 -3.59
C TRP A 277 8.05 -2.46 -3.68
N GLY A 278 7.55 -3.19 -4.68
CA GLY A 278 7.79 -4.62 -4.81
C GLY A 278 7.43 -5.15 -6.20
N GLY A 279 7.55 -6.48 -6.36
CA GLY A 279 7.17 -7.17 -7.57
C GLY A 279 5.64 -7.28 -7.77
N PRO A 280 5.19 -8.07 -8.76
CA PRO A 280 3.76 -8.29 -9.01
C PRO A 280 2.99 -8.84 -7.79
N SER A 281 3.67 -9.57 -6.89
CA SER A 281 3.12 -10.08 -5.63
C SER A 281 2.74 -8.99 -4.63
N PHE A 282 3.20 -7.74 -4.83
CA PHE A 282 2.80 -6.59 -4.01
C PHE A 282 1.33 -6.20 -4.23
N ILE A 283 0.74 -6.52 -5.38
CA ILE A 283 -0.68 -6.33 -5.66
C ILE A 283 -1.47 -7.45 -5.01
N ARG A 284 -2.53 -7.07 -4.31
CA ARG A 284 -3.52 -7.98 -3.73
C ARG A 284 -4.86 -7.79 -4.42
N THR A 285 -5.82 -8.66 -4.15
CA THR A 285 -7.18 -8.55 -4.67
C THR A 285 -8.15 -8.19 -3.57
N TRP A 286 -9.28 -7.61 -3.93
CA TRP A 286 -10.39 -7.38 -3.01
C TRP A 286 -11.07 -8.66 -2.51
N ARG A 287 -10.73 -9.82 -3.11
CA ARG A 287 -11.25 -11.14 -2.71
C ARG A 287 -10.64 -11.60 -1.38
N ALA A 288 -10.95 -10.89 -0.31
CA ALA A 288 -10.49 -11.21 1.04
C ALA A 288 -11.54 -10.79 2.07
N THR A 289 -11.51 -11.39 3.26
CA THR A 289 -12.35 -10.95 4.36
C THR A 289 -11.90 -9.58 4.88
N GLY A 290 -12.79 -8.82 5.52
CA GLY A 290 -12.42 -7.54 6.12
C GLY A 290 -11.23 -7.65 7.08
N ASN A 291 -11.14 -8.76 7.85
CA ASN A 291 -10.00 -9.03 8.72
C ASN A 291 -8.70 -9.27 7.95
N GLY A 292 -8.76 -9.96 6.81
CA GLY A 292 -7.62 -10.17 5.93
C GLY A 292 -7.10 -8.85 5.36
N LEU A 293 -7.99 -7.93 4.97
CA LEU A 293 -7.63 -6.61 4.45
C LEU A 293 -7.10 -5.68 5.55
N GLU A 294 -7.60 -5.78 6.81
CA GLU A 294 -7.00 -5.09 7.96
C GLU A 294 -5.55 -5.58 8.21
N GLY A 295 -5.32 -6.90 8.12
CA GLY A 295 -3.97 -7.48 8.19
C GLY A 295 -3.07 -6.97 7.07
N ALA A 296 -3.57 -7.01 5.83
CA ALA A 296 -2.87 -6.51 4.65
C ALA A 296 -2.46 -5.04 4.78
N ALA A 297 -3.36 -4.18 5.30
CA ALA A 297 -3.06 -2.77 5.54
C ALA A 297 -1.98 -2.57 6.63
N SER A 298 -1.99 -3.41 7.67
CA SER A 298 -0.98 -3.37 8.73
C SER A 298 0.43 -3.76 8.24
N GLU A 299 0.52 -4.73 7.31
CA GLU A 299 1.80 -5.17 6.74
C GLU A 299 2.47 -4.10 5.88
N VAL A 300 1.69 -3.20 5.27
CA VAL A 300 2.18 -2.11 4.41
C VAL A 300 1.96 -0.73 5.04
N ASN A 301 1.95 -0.66 6.39
CA ASN A 301 1.78 0.60 7.10
C ASN A 301 2.79 1.67 6.63
N ASP A 302 2.34 2.91 6.53
CA ASP A 302 3.06 4.08 6.02
C ASP A 302 3.58 3.91 4.57
N THR A 303 3.01 2.98 3.77
CA THR A 303 3.28 2.83 2.33
C THR A 303 1.97 2.71 1.53
N ALA A 304 2.00 2.04 0.38
CA ALA A 304 0.82 1.84 -0.46
C ALA A 304 0.17 0.47 -0.23
N LEU A 305 -1.15 0.44 -0.10
CA LEU A 305 -1.96 -0.77 -0.21
C LEU A 305 -2.59 -0.80 -1.61
N ILE A 306 -2.27 -1.82 -2.41
CA ILE A 306 -2.74 -1.91 -3.80
C ILE A 306 -3.68 -3.11 -3.94
N LEU A 307 -4.95 -2.83 -4.28
CA LEU A 307 -6.01 -3.83 -4.38
C LEU A 307 -6.65 -3.79 -5.78
N ASP A 308 -6.51 -4.87 -6.53
CA ASP A 308 -7.12 -4.97 -7.87
C ASP A 308 -8.54 -5.54 -7.80
N GLU A 309 -9.42 -5.07 -8.70
CA GLU A 309 -10.78 -5.51 -9.00
C GLU A 309 -11.75 -5.48 -7.80
N ILE A 310 -12.30 -4.28 -7.53
CA ILE A 310 -13.26 -4.05 -6.44
C ILE A 310 -14.54 -4.90 -6.58
N GLY A 311 -14.92 -5.30 -7.82
CA GLY A 311 -16.05 -6.16 -8.09
C GLY A 311 -15.97 -7.55 -7.43
N GLN A 312 -14.78 -7.96 -6.94
CA GLN A 312 -14.59 -9.21 -6.19
C GLN A 312 -14.91 -9.09 -4.70
N ALA A 313 -15.09 -7.87 -4.18
CA ALA A 313 -15.49 -7.64 -2.80
C ALA A 313 -16.99 -7.90 -2.60
N ASP A 314 -17.38 -8.27 -1.38
CA ASP A 314 -18.80 -8.35 -1.02
C ASP A 314 -19.39 -6.93 -0.93
N PRO A 315 -20.43 -6.59 -1.71
CA PRO A 315 -21.08 -5.27 -1.66
C PRO A 315 -21.56 -4.86 -0.26
N ARG A 316 -21.87 -5.86 0.59
CA ARG A 316 -22.31 -5.65 1.97
C ARG A 316 -21.23 -5.12 2.88
N ASP A 317 -19.98 -5.51 2.66
CA ASP A 317 -18.87 -5.24 3.56
C ASP A 317 -17.94 -4.13 3.08
N ILE A 318 -17.89 -3.88 1.76
CA ILE A 318 -16.91 -3.00 1.12
C ILE A 318 -16.87 -1.60 1.74
N GLY A 319 -18.03 -0.99 2.01
CA GLY A 319 -18.10 0.34 2.61
C GLY A 319 -17.52 0.39 4.03
N THR A 320 -17.70 -0.68 4.82
CA THR A 320 -17.12 -0.80 6.16
C THR A 320 -15.61 -1.02 6.08
N ILE A 321 -15.16 -1.82 5.12
CA ILE A 321 -13.74 -2.11 4.89
C ILE A 321 -13.00 -0.83 4.46
N VAL A 322 -13.51 -0.12 3.46
CA VAL A 322 -12.93 1.16 2.98
C VAL A 322 -12.86 2.17 4.13
N TYR A 323 -13.92 2.25 4.95
CA TYR A 323 -13.94 3.14 6.10
C TYR A 323 -12.89 2.76 7.15
N ALA A 324 -12.71 1.46 7.45
CA ALA A 324 -11.71 0.97 8.39
C ALA A 324 -10.28 1.22 7.88
N ILE A 325 -10.00 0.91 6.60
CA ILE A 325 -8.70 1.14 5.96
C ILE A 325 -8.33 2.63 6.02
N GLY A 326 -9.26 3.52 5.63
CA GLY A 326 -9.01 4.95 5.62
C GLY A 326 -8.91 5.58 7.02
N ASN A 327 -9.55 5.00 8.05
CA ASN A 327 -9.40 5.45 9.44
C ASN A 327 -8.14 4.89 10.11
N GLY A 328 -7.53 3.83 9.56
CA GLY A 328 -6.30 3.26 10.07
C GLY A 328 -6.42 2.59 11.43
N THR A 329 -7.59 2.02 11.76
CA THR A 329 -7.83 1.39 13.06
C THR A 329 -8.60 0.09 12.88
N GLY A 330 -8.01 -1.02 13.31
CA GLY A 330 -8.63 -2.34 13.28
C GLY A 330 -9.69 -2.54 14.35
N LYS A 331 -10.45 -3.63 14.22
CA LYS A 331 -11.48 -4.00 15.20
C LYS A 331 -10.84 -4.38 16.54
N ALA A 332 -11.39 -3.87 17.64
CA ALA A 332 -11.04 -4.34 18.98
C ALA A 332 -11.45 -5.82 19.14
N ARG A 333 -10.54 -6.64 19.63
CA ARG A 333 -10.75 -8.09 19.82
C ARG A 333 -10.28 -8.49 21.22
N ALA A 334 -10.94 -9.50 21.81
CA ALA A 334 -10.45 -10.16 23.01
C ALA A 334 -9.49 -11.31 22.62
N ASN A 335 -8.50 -11.56 23.48
CA ASN A 335 -7.68 -12.77 23.40
C ASN A 335 -8.47 -13.98 23.97
N ARG A 336 -7.86 -15.18 23.93
CA ARG A 336 -8.48 -16.42 24.46
C ARG A 336 -8.83 -16.33 25.96
N SER A 337 -8.16 -15.45 26.72
CA SER A 337 -8.40 -15.20 28.14
C SER A 337 -9.41 -14.07 28.41
N GLY A 338 -10.09 -13.53 27.37
CA GLY A 338 -11.08 -12.47 27.52
C GLY A 338 -10.50 -11.06 27.67
N LEU A 339 -9.18 -10.90 27.71
CA LEU A 339 -8.52 -9.58 27.80
C LEU A 339 -8.51 -8.90 26.42
N ALA A 340 -8.64 -7.57 26.42
CA ALA A 340 -8.56 -6.78 25.19
C ALA A 340 -7.20 -6.97 24.51
N ARG A 341 -7.21 -7.42 23.25
CA ARG A 341 -6.02 -7.45 22.41
C ARG A 341 -5.68 -6.03 21.96
N ARG A 342 -4.39 -5.70 21.85
CA ARG A 342 -3.95 -4.40 21.33
C ARG A 342 -4.58 -4.16 19.95
N VAL A 343 -5.22 -2.99 19.78
CA VAL A 343 -5.83 -2.60 18.52
C VAL A 343 -4.72 -2.27 17.52
N THR A 344 -4.72 -2.95 16.40
CA THR A 344 -3.78 -2.69 15.29
C THR A 344 -4.12 -1.36 14.63
N ARG A 345 -3.10 -0.56 14.33
CA ARG A 345 -3.24 0.73 13.65
C ARG A 345 -2.34 0.77 12.43
N TRP A 346 -2.76 1.49 11.41
CA TRP A 346 -2.02 1.69 10.17
C TRP A 346 -2.36 3.02 9.51
N ARG A 347 -1.52 3.47 8.61
CA ARG A 347 -1.73 4.56 7.68
C ARG A 347 -1.31 4.06 6.31
N VAL A 348 -2.20 4.04 5.35
CA VAL A 348 -1.88 3.57 4.00
C VAL A 348 -2.47 4.50 2.97
N MET A 349 -1.80 4.62 1.83
CA MET A 349 -2.40 5.14 0.62
C MET A 349 -2.95 3.96 -0.17
N LEU A 350 -4.29 3.87 -0.25
CA LEU A 350 -4.97 2.80 -0.96
C LEU A 350 -5.06 3.13 -2.46
N LEU A 351 -4.56 2.25 -3.32
CA LEU A 351 -4.85 2.26 -4.74
C LEU A 351 -5.74 1.08 -5.10
N SER A 352 -6.78 1.33 -5.87
CA SER A 352 -7.76 0.33 -6.26
C SER A 352 -8.17 0.48 -7.71
N SER A 353 -8.70 -0.59 -8.32
CA SER A 353 -9.29 -0.58 -9.65
C SER A 353 -10.63 -1.28 -9.69
N GLY A 354 -11.44 -0.97 -10.70
CA GLY A 354 -12.70 -1.66 -10.98
C GLY A 354 -13.47 -1.06 -12.14
N GLU A 355 -14.53 -1.74 -12.53
CA GLU A 355 -15.44 -1.25 -13.59
C GLU A 355 -16.52 -0.33 -13.05
N ARG A 356 -16.78 -0.34 -11.73
CA ARG A 356 -17.84 0.41 -11.06
C ARG A 356 -17.26 1.32 -10.00
N THR A 357 -17.93 2.43 -9.72
CA THR A 357 -17.63 3.28 -8.58
C THR A 357 -17.88 2.56 -7.28
N LEU A 358 -17.20 2.97 -6.19
CA LEU A 358 -17.47 2.47 -4.85
C LEU A 358 -18.96 2.56 -4.49
N GLY A 359 -19.57 3.71 -4.80
CA GLY A 359 -20.99 3.95 -4.54
C GLY A 359 -21.91 2.99 -5.29
N ALA A 360 -21.66 2.77 -6.59
CA ALA A 360 -22.44 1.86 -7.42
C ALA A 360 -22.29 0.40 -6.94
N HIS A 361 -21.09 -0.01 -6.54
CA HIS A 361 -20.85 -1.36 -6.02
C HIS A 361 -21.58 -1.59 -4.68
N MET A 362 -21.57 -0.62 -3.77
CA MET A 362 -22.31 -0.70 -2.50
C MET A 362 -23.82 -0.78 -2.69
N ALA A 363 -24.36 -0.10 -3.72
CA ALA A 363 -25.80 -0.06 -4.01
C ALA A 363 -26.35 -1.40 -4.51
N GLU A 364 -25.52 -2.37 -4.91
CA GLU A 364 -25.95 -3.73 -5.28
C GLU A 364 -26.61 -4.48 -4.10
N ASP A 365 -26.23 -4.15 -2.85
CA ASP A 365 -26.91 -4.66 -1.67
C ASP A 365 -28.15 -3.80 -1.39
N ARG A 366 -29.32 -4.38 -1.61
CA ARG A 366 -30.62 -3.71 -1.49
C ARG A 366 -30.78 -2.99 -0.15
N GLY A 367 -30.98 -1.67 -0.18
CA GLY A 367 -31.21 -0.80 0.98
C GLY A 367 -29.98 -0.16 1.60
N ARG A 368 -28.78 -0.35 1.06
CA ARG A 368 -27.57 0.33 1.52
C ARG A 368 -27.22 1.54 0.65
N THR A 369 -27.38 2.71 1.23
CA THR A 369 -26.90 3.96 0.63
C THR A 369 -25.47 4.25 1.11
N PRO A 370 -24.53 4.55 0.21
CA PRO A 370 -23.17 4.94 0.61
C PRO A 370 -23.20 6.19 1.49
N LYS A 371 -22.46 6.17 2.60
CA LYS A 371 -22.28 7.38 3.41
C LYS A 371 -21.20 8.26 2.78
N ALA A 372 -21.40 9.57 2.76
CA ALA A 372 -20.46 10.53 2.21
C ALA A 372 -19.04 10.36 2.78
N GLY A 373 -18.90 10.03 4.08
CA GLY A 373 -17.62 9.72 4.71
C GLY A 373 -16.91 8.48 4.15
N GLN A 374 -17.59 7.55 3.49
CA GLN A 374 -16.98 6.39 2.83
C GLN A 374 -16.44 6.78 1.46
N LEU A 375 -17.22 7.58 0.70
CA LEU A 375 -16.88 8.02 -0.67
C LEU A 375 -15.64 8.94 -0.72
N VAL A 376 -15.32 9.65 0.37
CA VAL A 376 -14.13 10.53 0.41
C VAL A 376 -12.88 9.86 0.96
N ARG A 377 -12.96 8.60 1.38
CA ARG A 377 -11.79 7.80 1.80
C ARG A 377 -11.20 6.99 0.66
N LEU A 378 -11.98 6.72 -0.35
CA LEU A 378 -11.56 6.11 -1.60
C LEU A 378 -12.19 6.91 -2.75
N LEU A 379 -11.37 7.69 -3.44
CA LEU A 379 -11.82 8.64 -4.46
C LEU A 379 -11.94 7.94 -5.80
N ASP A 380 -13.16 7.90 -6.35
CA ASP A 380 -13.42 7.34 -7.68
C ASP A 380 -12.84 8.27 -8.76
N ILE A 381 -11.81 7.82 -9.47
CA ILE A 381 -11.13 8.55 -10.54
C ILE A 381 -11.49 7.91 -11.88
N PRO A 382 -12.27 8.57 -12.74
CA PRO A 382 -12.66 8.02 -14.03
C PRO A 382 -11.45 7.86 -14.98
N VAL A 383 -11.29 6.66 -15.53
CA VAL A 383 -10.26 6.35 -16.54
C VAL A 383 -10.85 6.53 -17.93
N LYS A 384 -11.07 7.80 -18.32
CA LYS A 384 -11.65 8.20 -19.60
C LYS A 384 -10.72 9.21 -20.29
N ARG A 385 -9.53 8.73 -20.72
CA ARG A 385 -8.58 9.54 -21.48
C ARG A 385 -8.57 9.09 -22.93
N LEU A 386 -7.72 9.71 -23.77
CA LEU A 386 -7.71 9.49 -25.22
C LEU A 386 -7.53 8.01 -25.60
N HIS A 387 -6.72 7.29 -24.85
CA HIS A 387 -6.45 5.87 -25.06
C HIS A 387 -6.65 5.07 -23.73
N GLY A 388 -7.82 5.21 -23.09
CA GLY A 388 -8.11 4.60 -21.80
C GLY A 388 -7.40 5.33 -20.65
N LEU A 389 -6.33 4.74 -20.10
CA LEU A 389 -5.48 5.36 -19.08
C LEU A 389 -4.56 6.46 -19.66
N TYR A 390 -4.21 6.37 -20.93
CA TYR A 390 -3.13 7.11 -21.55
C TYR A 390 -3.62 8.27 -22.41
N ASP A 391 -2.88 9.38 -22.41
CA ASP A 391 -2.99 10.47 -23.36
C ASP A 391 -1.88 10.38 -24.41
N ALA A 392 -0.66 9.98 -24.00
CA ALA A 392 0.49 9.80 -24.87
C ALA A 392 0.85 8.31 -24.98
N LEU A 393 0.89 7.80 -26.22
CA LEU A 393 1.30 6.43 -26.50
C LEU A 393 2.82 6.29 -26.73
N HIS A 394 3.54 7.41 -26.80
CA HIS A 394 4.95 7.45 -27.20
C HIS A 394 5.16 6.71 -28.52
N ASP A 395 6.05 5.70 -28.56
CA ASP A 395 6.39 4.96 -29.78
C ASP A 395 5.47 3.73 -30.02
N PHE A 396 4.39 3.56 -29.23
CA PHE A 396 3.51 2.40 -29.34
C PHE A 396 2.31 2.66 -30.27
N SER A 397 1.86 1.61 -30.94
CA SER A 397 0.73 1.65 -31.87
C SER A 397 -0.63 1.81 -31.20
N GLY A 398 -0.73 1.58 -29.89
CA GLY A 398 -1.97 1.67 -29.12
C GLY A 398 -1.78 1.45 -27.62
N GLY A 399 -2.80 1.77 -26.82
CA GLY A 399 -2.77 1.64 -25.36
C GLY A 399 -2.57 0.19 -24.89
N ALA A 400 -3.05 -0.80 -25.64
CA ALA A 400 -2.83 -2.22 -25.33
C ALA A 400 -1.34 -2.60 -25.43
N ALA A 401 -0.67 -2.19 -26.52
CA ALA A 401 0.75 -2.46 -26.72
C ALA A 401 1.63 -1.81 -25.64
N LEU A 402 1.34 -0.54 -25.28
CA LEU A 402 2.01 0.14 -24.18
C LEU A 402 1.75 -0.56 -22.84
N SER A 403 0.50 -0.99 -22.58
CA SER A 403 0.15 -1.71 -21.35
C SER A 403 0.90 -3.04 -21.25
N ASP A 404 1.00 -3.81 -22.31
CA ASP A 404 1.68 -5.11 -22.31
C ASP A 404 3.19 -4.95 -22.13
N TYR A 405 3.79 -3.93 -22.73
CA TYR A 405 5.18 -3.58 -22.51
C TYR A 405 5.43 -3.22 -21.02
N LEU A 406 4.61 -2.32 -20.45
CA LEU A 406 4.75 -1.91 -19.04
C LEU A 406 4.57 -3.08 -18.06
N LYS A 407 3.63 -4.00 -18.31
CA LYS A 407 3.48 -5.22 -17.52
C LYS A 407 4.75 -6.07 -17.51
N GLN A 408 5.41 -6.23 -18.68
CA GLN A 408 6.67 -6.97 -18.77
C GLN A 408 7.83 -6.23 -18.08
N ALA A 409 7.91 -4.90 -18.27
CA ALA A 409 8.95 -4.08 -17.65
C ALA A 409 8.88 -4.11 -16.11
N THR A 410 7.66 -4.10 -15.53
CA THR A 410 7.45 -4.20 -14.08
C THR A 410 7.84 -5.55 -13.47
N GLN A 411 7.94 -6.61 -14.26
CA GLN A 411 8.47 -7.91 -13.82
C GLN A 411 10.01 -7.92 -13.70
N ARG A 412 10.70 -7.01 -14.39
CA ARG A 412 12.16 -6.92 -14.39
C ARG A 412 12.71 -5.84 -13.46
N ASN A 413 11.97 -4.75 -13.30
CA ASN A 413 12.41 -3.58 -12.54
C ASN A 413 11.35 -3.19 -11.49
N TYR A 414 11.63 -3.49 -10.21
CA TYR A 414 10.72 -3.18 -9.11
C TYR A 414 11.45 -3.01 -7.77
N GLY A 415 10.79 -2.35 -6.80
CA GLY A 415 11.20 -2.20 -5.39
C GLY A 415 12.33 -1.21 -5.14
N LYS A 416 13.08 -0.80 -6.16
CA LYS A 416 14.25 0.08 -5.99
C LYS A 416 13.88 1.56 -5.83
N ILE A 417 12.83 2.02 -6.49
CA ILE A 417 12.39 3.43 -6.42
C ILE A 417 11.87 3.75 -5.02
N GLY A 418 11.04 2.90 -4.43
CA GLY A 418 10.49 3.12 -3.09
C GLY A 418 11.58 3.17 -2.01
N ILE A 419 12.57 2.28 -2.09
CA ILE A 419 13.72 2.29 -1.16
C ILE A 419 14.51 3.60 -1.30
N ALA A 420 14.87 3.99 -2.52
CA ALA A 420 15.62 5.23 -2.76
C ALA A 420 14.81 6.48 -2.34
N PHE A 421 13.49 6.45 -2.51
CA PHE A 421 12.59 7.51 -2.02
C PHE A 421 12.64 7.60 -0.49
N LEU A 422 12.56 6.46 0.22
CA LEU A 422 12.64 6.43 1.69
C LEU A 422 14.00 6.88 2.20
N GLU A 423 15.11 6.48 1.56
CA GLU A 423 16.46 6.92 1.93
C GLU A 423 16.57 8.44 1.88
N ARG A 424 16.09 9.06 0.80
CA ARG A 424 16.05 10.52 0.66
C ARG A 424 15.09 11.15 1.66
N LEU A 425 13.91 10.57 1.85
CA LEU A 425 12.89 11.11 2.75
C LEU A 425 13.37 11.09 4.21
N VAL A 426 14.02 10.04 4.68
CA VAL A 426 14.58 9.95 6.03
C VAL A 426 15.67 11.02 6.24
N GLU A 427 16.52 11.24 5.24
CA GLU A 427 17.57 12.26 5.29
C GLU A 427 17.01 13.70 5.28
N GLU A 428 16.00 13.97 4.46
CA GLU A 428 15.53 15.31 4.16
C GLU A 428 14.33 15.75 5.02
N ALA A 429 13.49 14.81 5.48
CA ALA A 429 12.27 15.16 6.23
C ALA A 429 12.52 16.08 7.44
N PRO A 430 13.60 15.90 8.23
CA PRO A 430 13.89 16.81 9.35
C PRO A 430 14.17 18.26 8.94
N LYS A 431 14.50 18.50 7.67
CA LYS A 431 14.84 19.82 7.11
C LYS A 431 13.64 20.45 6.38
N LEU A 432 12.58 19.66 6.12
CA LEU A 432 11.43 20.06 5.33
C LEU A 432 10.21 20.32 6.21
N ASP A 433 9.59 21.51 6.06
CA ASP A 433 8.25 21.76 6.60
C ASP A 433 7.19 21.16 5.65
N LEU A 434 7.02 19.85 5.70
CA LEU A 434 6.04 19.13 4.85
C LEU A 434 4.58 19.50 5.19
N PRO A 435 4.17 19.67 6.46
CA PRO A 435 2.85 20.18 6.79
C PRO A 435 2.56 21.55 6.20
N GLY A 436 3.45 22.53 6.40
CA GLY A 436 3.28 23.88 5.87
C GLY A 436 3.28 23.93 4.34
N LYS A 437 4.11 23.12 3.68
CA LYS A 437 4.08 22.94 2.22
C LYS A 437 2.74 22.40 1.73
N LEU A 438 2.18 21.38 2.41
CA LEU A 438 0.86 20.83 2.07
C LEU A 438 -0.24 21.89 2.24
N ASP A 439 -0.22 22.63 3.33
CA ASP A 439 -1.20 23.69 3.57
C ASP A 439 -1.11 24.80 2.50
N THR A 440 0.09 25.12 2.04
CA THR A 440 0.29 26.07 0.94
C THR A 440 -0.30 25.54 -0.38
N VAL A 441 -0.10 24.26 -0.71
CA VAL A 441 -0.68 23.62 -1.90
C VAL A 441 -2.20 23.64 -1.83
N LEU A 442 -2.80 23.39 -0.67
CA LEU A 442 -4.25 23.39 -0.47
C LEU A 442 -4.89 24.78 -0.64
N GLN A 443 -4.12 25.86 -0.53
CA GLN A 443 -4.59 27.22 -0.78
C GLN A 443 -4.56 27.60 -2.27
N THR A 444 -3.92 26.79 -3.13
CA THR A 444 -3.90 27.05 -4.57
C THR A 444 -5.28 26.84 -5.19
N GLN A 445 -5.56 27.51 -6.30
CA GLN A 445 -6.83 27.42 -7.02
C GLN A 445 -7.17 25.99 -7.43
N ASP A 446 -6.18 25.15 -7.73
CA ASP A 446 -6.37 23.77 -8.18
C ASP A 446 -6.91 22.83 -7.10
N PHE A 447 -6.66 23.12 -5.81
CA PHE A 447 -7.09 22.30 -4.68
C PHE A 447 -8.02 23.05 -3.72
N GLN A 448 -8.44 24.27 -4.07
CA GLN A 448 -9.35 25.05 -3.25
C GLN A 448 -10.70 24.36 -3.18
N ALA A 449 -11.18 24.08 -1.96
CA ALA A 449 -12.43 23.40 -1.69
C ALA A 449 -13.18 24.08 -0.54
N GLN A 450 -14.45 24.40 -0.75
CA GLN A 450 -15.29 25.10 0.24
C GLN A 450 -15.87 24.15 1.31
N GLU A 451 -16.07 22.85 0.96
CA GLU A 451 -16.76 21.89 1.82
C GLU A 451 -15.78 20.90 2.47
N GLY A 452 -16.05 20.47 3.71
CA GLY A 452 -15.18 19.58 4.48
C GLY A 452 -14.90 18.23 3.81
N LEU A 453 -15.82 17.71 2.99
CA LEU A 453 -15.60 16.48 2.23
C LEU A 453 -14.67 16.71 1.05
N HIS A 454 -14.87 17.78 0.29
CA HIS A 454 -13.98 18.19 -0.81
C HIS A 454 -12.60 18.57 -0.30
N GLN A 455 -12.48 19.22 0.88
CA GLN A 455 -11.21 19.52 1.52
C GLN A 455 -10.39 18.25 1.83
N ARG A 456 -11.07 17.16 2.26
CA ARG A 456 -10.40 15.88 2.50
C ARG A 456 -9.88 15.24 1.21
N ALA A 457 -10.68 15.25 0.14
CA ALA A 457 -10.28 14.77 -1.17
C ALA A 457 -9.11 15.59 -1.75
N ALA A 458 -9.19 16.92 -1.67
CA ALA A 458 -8.13 17.83 -2.07
C ALA A 458 -6.83 17.53 -1.31
N ALA A 459 -6.90 17.33 0.02
CA ALA A 459 -5.73 17.02 0.83
C ALA A 459 -5.07 15.68 0.45
N THR A 460 -5.87 14.66 0.13
CA THR A 460 -5.34 13.35 -0.33
C THR A 460 -4.61 13.51 -1.66
N LEU A 461 -5.20 14.20 -2.63
CA LEU A 461 -4.61 14.38 -3.96
C LEU A 461 -3.42 15.36 -3.94
N ALA A 462 -3.48 16.44 -3.16
CA ALA A 462 -2.35 17.35 -2.96
C ALA A 462 -1.14 16.64 -2.35
N LEU A 463 -1.37 15.74 -1.37
CA LEU A 463 -0.30 14.92 -0.78
C LEU A 463 0.32 13.98 -1.83
N CYS A 464 -0.48 13.38 -2.71
CA CYS A 464 0.02 12.58 -3.83
C CYS A 464 0.90 13.43 -4.76
N GLY A 465 0.45 14.65 -5.11
CA GLY A 465 1.23 15.58 -5.93
C GLY A 465 2.58 15.94 -5.29
N MET A 466 2.59 16.24 -3.99
CA MET A 466 3.82 16.48 -3.24
C MET A 466 4.79 15.30 -3.30
N ALA A 467 4.29 14.07 -3.13
CA ALA A 467 5.13 12.88 -3.20
C ALA A 467 5.77 12.71 -4.59
N GLY A 468 5.01 12.94 -5.66
CA GLY A 468 5.51 12.89 -7.03
C GLY A 468 6.56 13.98 -7.32
N GLU A 469 6.35 15.22 -6.84
CA GLU A 469 7.30 16.30 -7.01
C GLU A 469 8.61 16.07 -6.23
N LEU A 470 8.53 15.56 -4.98
CA LEU A 470 9.71 15.16 -4.23
C LEU A 470 10.50 14.05 -4.96
N ALA A 471 9.80 13.04 -5.48
CA ALA A 471 10.46 11.98 -6.23
C ALA A 471 11.10 12.49 -7.52
N LYS A 472 10.48 13.46 -8.21
CA LYS A 472 11.08 14.18 -9.36
C LYS A 472 12.32 14.97 -8.95
N GLU A 473 12.24 15.75 -7.87
CA GLU A 473 13.33 16.57 -7.36
C GLU A 473 14.56 15.71 -7.02
N TRP A 474 14.34 14.54 -6.42
CA TRP A 474 15.40 13.58 -6.12
C TRP A 474 15.85 12.73 -7.31
N GLY A 475 15.34 13.03 -8.51
CA GLY A 475 15.72 12.35 -9.77
C GLY A 475 15.22 10.93 -9.91
N LEU A 476 14.24 10.52 -9.11
CA LEU A 476 13.64 9.17 -9.17
C LEU A 476 12.61 9.05 -10.28
N LEU A 477 11.77 10.08 -10.48
CA LEU A 477 10.78 10.12 -11.55
C LEU A 477 11.27 11.04 -12.69
N PRO A 478 11.32 10.56 -13.94
CA PRO A 478 11.72 11.37 -15.11
C PRO A 478 10.55 12.19 -15.69
N ILE A 479 9.87 12.96 -14.84
CA ILE A 479 8.79 13.88 -15.19
C ILE A 479 9.26 15.33 -15.08
N ARG A 480 8.47 16.28 -15.62
CA ARG A 480 8.76 17.70 -15.54
C ARG A 480 8.36 18.26 -14.18
N GLU A 481 8.94 19.40 -13.82
CA GLU A 481 8.56 20.15 -12.63
C GLU A 481 7.07 20.57 -12.70
N GLY A 482 6.32 20.35 -11.63
CA GLY A 482 4.90 20.62 -11.54
C GLY A 482 3.98 19.59 -12.24
N GLU A 483 4.53 18.61 -12.97
CA GLU A 483 3.72 17.66 -13.74
C GLU A 483 2.96 16.68 -12.83
N ALA A 484 3.55 16.29 -11.68
CA ALA A 484 2.84 15.48 -10.68
C ALA A 484 1.71 16.27 -10.04
N MET A 485 1.93 17.54 -9.74
CA MET A 485 0.92 18.42 -9.18
C MET A 485 -0.24 18.65 -10.15
N GLN A 486 0.04 18.84 -11.44
CA GLN A 486 -0.97 18.98 -12.50
C GLN A 486 -1.79 17.69 -12.67
N ALA A 487 -1.13 16.53 -12.60
CA ALA A 487 -1.77 15.21 -12.71
C ALA A 487 -2.76 14.98 -11.55
N THR A 488 -2.37 15.34 -10.33
CA THR A 488 -3.23 15.20 -9.14
C THR A 488 -4.35 16.24 -9.11
N ALA A 489 -4.11 17.46 -9.58
CA ALA A 489 -5.15 18.47 -9.78
C ALA A 489 -6.18 18.03 -10.83
N LEU A 490 -5.74 17.37 -11.92
CA LEU A 490 -6.66 16.74 -12.87
C LEU A 490 -7.49 15.66 -12.18
N GLY A 491 -6.88 14.79 -11.37
CA GLY A 491 -7.59 13.78 -10.59
C GLY A 491 -8.66 14.39 -9.68
N PHE A 492 -8.35 15.51 -9.01
CA PHE A 492 -9.31 16.23 -8.18
C PHE A 492 -10.49 16.78 -8.99
N ARG A 493 -10.23 17.39 -10.16
CA ARG A 493 -11.29 17.88 -11.05
C ARG A 493 -12.18 16.75 -11.57
N LEU A 494 -11.59 15.61 -12.00
CA LEU A 494 -12.35 14.44 -12.47
C LEU A 494 -13.26 13.89 -11.37
N TRP A 495 -12.72 13.71 -10.16
CA TRP A 495 -13.50 13.27 -9.01
C TRP A 495 -14.62 14.27 -8.67
N ALA A 496 -14.34 15.57 -8.62
CA ALA A 496 -15.32 16.60 -8.29
C ALA A 496 -16.46 16.70 -9.33
N GLN A 497 -16.14 16.49 -10.62
CA GLN A 497 -17.14 16.44 -11.69
C GLN A 497 -18.11 15.27 -11.52
N GLU A 498 -17.62 14.09 -11.15
CA GLU A 498 -18.47 12.91 -10.87
C GLU A 498 -19.35 13.12 -9.62
N GLN A 499 -18.87 13.86 -8.61
CA GLN A 499 -19.68 14.20 -7.44
C GLN A 499 -20.74 15.29 -7.71
N GLY A 500 -20.58 16.05 -8.79
CA GLY A 500 -21.44 17.16 -9.17
C GLY A 500 -21.30 18.41 -8.30
N GLN A 501 -22.04 19.48 -8.63
CA GLN A 501 -21.98 20.76 -7.93
C GLN A 501 -22.73 20.77 -6.58
N THR A 502 -23.66 19.81 -6.37
CA THR A 502 -24.45 19.68 -5.15
C THR A 502 -23.67 18.90 -4.10
N ARG A 503 -23.83 19.26 -2.82
CA ARG A 503 -23.26 18.49 -1.70
C ARG A 503 -23.62 17.02 -1.85
N THR A 504 -22.66 16.12 -1.72
CA THR A 504 -22.90 14.67 -1.90
C THR A 504 -24.02 14.15 -1.00
N GLU A 505 -24.11 14.61 0.25
CA GLU A 505 -25.16 14.23 1.19
C GLU A 505 -26.53 14.83 0.79
N ASP A 506 -26.57 16.08 0.32
CA ASP A 506 -27.81 16.73 -0.14
C ASP A 506 -28.32 16.02 -1.39
N ARG A 507 -27.43 15.66 -2.34
CA ARG A 507 -27.79 14.86 -3.53
C ARG A 507 -28.34 13.48 -3.14
N GLN A 508 -27.72 12.80 -2.14
CA GLN A 508 -28.23 11.52 -1.64
C GLN A 508 -29.62 11.63 -1.04
N VAL A 509 -29.89 12.71 -0.31
CA VAL A 509 -31.22 12.99 0.22
C VAL A 509 -32.25 13.23 -0.93
N LEU A 510 -31.90 14.09 -1.89
CA LEU A 510 -32.76 14.37 -3.03
C LEU A 510 -33.09 13.10 -3.84
N GLN A 511 -32.07 12.28 -4.10
CA GLN A 511 -32.23 11.01 -4.78
C GLN A 511 -33.08 10.02 -3.98
N ALA A 512 -32.88 9.92 -2.66
CA ALA A 512 -33.67 9.03 -1.80
C ALA A 512 -35.14 9.42 -1.78
N VAL A 513 -35.46 10.73 -1.70
CA VAL A 513 -36.84 11.25 -1.77
C VAL A 513 -37.42 11.00 -3.14
N GLN A 514 -36.65 11.19 -4.22
CA GLN A 514 -37.07 10.89 -5.60
C GLN A 514 -37.44 9.40 -5.75
N ASP A 515 -36.51 8.49 -5.36
CA ASP A 515 -36.74 7.05 -5.44
C ASP A 515 -37.94 6.60 -4.61
N PHE A 516 -38.22 7.29 -3.50
CA PHE A 516 -39.42 7.03 -2.71
C PHE A 516 -40.69 7.45 -3.45
N LEU A 517 -40.72 8.64 -4.08
CA LEU A 517 -41.84 9.13 -4.86
C LEU A 517 -42.11 8.26 -6.09
N ASP A 518 -41.06 7.83 -6.79
CA ASP A 518 -41.17 6.95 -7.97
C ASP A 518 -41.75 5.57 -7.60
N ARG A 519 -41.40 5.03 -6.44
CA ARG A 519 -41.91 3.73 -5.96
C ARG A 519 -43.30 3.81 -5.33
N HIS A 520 -43.60 4.89 -4.63
CA HIS A 520 -44.72 4.96 -3.71
C HIS A 520 -45.66 6.11 -3.95
N GLY A 521 -45.37 7.04 -4.89
CA GLY A 521 -46.15 8.23 -5.16
C GLY A 521 -47.59 7.91 -5.55
N GLY A 522 -47.85 6.85 -6.31
CA GLY A 522 -49.19 6.42 -6.70
C GLY A 522 -49.91 5.50 -5.70
N SER A 523 -49.20 4.96 -4.69
CA SER A 523 -49.77 3.94 -3.79
C SER A 523 -49.88 4.36 -2.32
N ARG A 524 -49.10 5.36 -1.88
CA ARG A 524 -49.04 5.78 -0.45
C ARG A 524 -49.42 7.25 -0.24
N PHE A 525 -49.85 7.94 -1.29
CA PHE A 525 -50.35 9.33 -1.21
C PHE A 525 -51.82 9.36 -1.63
N GLU A 526 -52.66 9.86 -0.75
CA GLU A 526 -54.09 9.98 -0.97
C GLU A 526 -54.38 11.26 -1.77
N PRO A 527 -55.11 11.20 -2.92
CA PRO A 527 -55.53 12.39 -3.66
C PRO A 527 -56.47 13.24 -2.82
N LEU A 528 -56.20 14.58 -2.74
CA LEU A 528 -57.00 15.49 -1.91
C LEU A 528 -58.40 15.80 -2.46
N ASP A 529 -58.62 15.65 -3.77
CA ASP A 529 -59.86 16.04 -4.46
C ASP A 529 -60.58 14.84 -5.11
N SER A 530 -60.32 13.61 -4.67
CA SER A 530 -61.04 12.45 -5.18
C SER A 530 -62.35 12.26 -4.41
N GLU A 531 -63.50 12.14 -5.12
CA GLU A 531 -64.79 11.84 -4.51
C GLU A 531 -64.85 10.41 -3.94
N GLU A 532 -63.92 9.54 -4.31
CA GLU A 532 -63.75 8.19 -3.76
C GLU A 532 -62.63 8.16 -2.70
N SER A 533 -63.01 7.93 -1.43
CA SER A 533 -62.09 7.70 -0.34
C SER A 533 -61.36 6.38 -0.52
N VAL A 534 -60.12 6.40 -0.97
CA VAL A 534 -59.25 5.22 -1.05
C VAL A 534 -58.56 4.99 0.30
N LEU A 535 -58.90 3.93 1.00
CA LEU A 535 -58.30 3.59 2.27
C LEU A 535 -56.84 3.14 2.08
N ILE A 536 -55.88 4.05 2.26
CA ILE A 536 -54.43 3.75 2.22
C ILE A 536 -53.99 3.37 3.64
N ARG A 537 -53.66 2.08 3.85
CA ARG A 537 -53.25 1.55 5.18
C ARG A 537 -51.95 2.10 5.70
N ASP A 538 -50.98 2.39 4.81
CA ASP A 538 -49.63 2.88 5.15
C ASP A 538 -49.40 4.22 4.43
N ARG A 539 -50.17 5.24 4.84
CA ARG A 539 -50.19 6.53 4.20
C ARG A 539 -48.96 7.38 4.54
N ALA A 540 -48.14 7.73 3.53
CA ALA A 540 -46.99 8.63 3.67
C ALA A 540 -47.40 10.11 3.62
N GLY A 541 -48.59 10.41 2.98
CA GLY A 541 -49.10 11.77 2.85
C GLY A 541 -50.26 11.87 1.90
N TRP A 542 -50.45 13.08 1.35
CA TRP A 542 -51.47 13.38 0.35
C TRP A 542 -50.84 13.97 -0.90
N ILE A 543 -51.52 13.87 -2.03
CA ILE A 543 -51.11 14.47 -3.29
C ILE A 543 -52.20 15.44 -3.74
N ARG A 544 -51.79 16.62 -4.17
CA ARG A 544 -52.66 17.64 -4.76
C ARG A 544 -52.79 17.46 -6.27
N PRO A 545 -53.87 17.98 -6.91
CA PRO A 545 -54.03 17.91 -8.36
C PRO A 545 -52.93 18.59 -9.16
N ASP A 546 -52.21 19.56 -8.55
CA ASP A 546 -51.07 20.25 -9.12
C ASP A 546 -49.72 19.49 -9.00
N GLY A 547 -49.77 18.24 -8.56
CA GLY A 547 -48.58 17.37 -8.44
C GLY A 547 -47.71 17.64 -7.20
N VAL A 548 -48.23 18.37 -6.19
CA VAL A 548 -47.53 18.63 -4.93
C VAL A 548 -47.79 17.50 -3.95
N TYR A 549 -46.74 16.88 -3.43
CA TYR A 549 -46.82 15.89 -2.39
C TYR A 549 -46.79 16.53 -0.99
N LEU A 550 -47.76 16.23 -0.17
CA LEU A 550 -47.92 16.71 1.20
C LEU A 550 -47.46 15.59 2.15
N PHE A 551 -46.22 15.54 2.47
CA PHE A 551 -45.66 14.50 3.32
C PHE A 551 -46.03 14.68 4.79
N THR A 552 -46.37 13.60 5.47
CA THR A 552 -46.31 13.53 6.94
C THR A 552 -44.86 13.50 7.43
N SER A 553 -44.64 13.83 8.71
CA SER A 553 -43.30 13.76 9.30
C SER A 553 -42.69 12.31 9.28
N GLY A 554 -43.57 11.30 9.41
CA GLY A 554 -43.16 9.88 9.28
C GLY A 554 -42.81 9.53 7.84
N GLY A 555 -43.67 9.89 6.88
CA GLY A 555 -43.46 9.63 5.46
C GLY A 555 -42.19 10.30 4.92
N LEU A 556 -41.92 11.57 5.30
CA LEU A 556 -40.68 12.24 4.85
C LEU A 556 -39.41 11.67 5.51
N ARG A 557 -39.49 11.24 6.78
CA ARG A 557 -38.37 10.58 7.44
C ARG A 557 -38.03 9.24 6.78
N GLU A 558 -39.04 8.50 6.37
CA GLU A 558 -38.86 7.25 5.62
C GLU A 558 -38.28 7.54 4.21
N ALA A 559 -38.83 8.52 3.49
CA ALA A 559 -38.34 8.92 2.19
C ALA A 559 -36.88 9.40 2.21
N ALA A 560 -36.45 10.02 3.31
CA ALA A 560 -35.07 10.45 3.49
C ALA A 560 -34.08 9.28 3.75
N ALA A 561 -34.53 8.04 3.74
CA ALA A 561 -33.72 6.81 3.78
C ALA A 561 -32.62 6.81 4.87
N GLY A 562 -32.96 7.21 6.11
CA GLY A 562 -32.04 7.18 7.26
C GLY A 562 -31.18 8.42 7.46
N HIS A 563 -31.32 9.44 6.62
CA HIS A 563 -30.76 10.77 6.91
C HIS A 563 -31.56 11.47 8.02
N ASP A 564 -30.86 12.36 8.75
CA ASP A 564 -31.56 13.20 9.74
C ASP A 564 -32.60 14.09 9.07
N LEU A 565 -33.80 14.18 9.67
CA LEU A 565 -34.91 14.88 9.06
C LEU A 565 -34.64 16.39 8.90
N SER A 566 -33.93 17.03 9.85
CA SER A 566 -33.55 18.44 9.76
C SER A 566 -32.67 18.70 8.56
N ARG A 567 -31.65 17.82 8.38
CA ARG A 567 -30.74 17.88 7.26
C ARG A 567 -31.44 17.60 5.92
N ALA A 568 -32.34 16.62 5.90
CA ALA A 568 -33.14 16.34 4.70
C ALA A 568 -33.99 17.55 4.29
N LEU A 569 -34.57 18.25 5.22
CA LEU A 569 -35.33 19.47 5.00
C LEU A 569 -34.43 20.62 4.50
N ASP A 570 -33.17 20.72 5.00
CA ASP A 570 -32.19 21.70 4.51
C ASP A 570 -31.85 21.45 3.03
N ALA A 571 -31.61 20.20 2.67
CA ALA A 571 -31.31 19.79 1.30
C ALA A 571 -32.48 20.04 0.35
N LEU A 572 -33.72 19.67 0.74
CA LEU A 572 -34.93 19.90 -0.05
C LEU A 572 -35.23 21.39 -0.24
N GLU A 573 -35.02 22.22 0.79
CA GLU A 573 -35.18 23.67 0.73
C GLU A 573 -34.14 24.31 -0.20
N ALA A 574 -32.85 23.92 -0.04
CA ALA A 574 -31.75 24.40 -0.87
C ALA A 574 -31.96 24.05 -2.36
N ALA A 575 -32.55 22.89 -2.67
CA ALA A 575 -32.90 22.45 -4.01
C ALA A 575 -34.18 23.12 -4.53
N GLY A 576 -34.93 23.84 -3.68
CA GLY A 576 -36.21 24.49 -4.04
C GLY A 576 -37.36 23.49 -4.20
N TRP A 577 -37.26 22.31 -3.56
CA TRP A 577 -38.35 21.32 -3.57
C TRP A 577 -39.41 21.58 -2.51
N ILE A 578 -39.10 22.33 -1.44
CA ILE A 578 -40.11 22.83 -0.49
C ILE A 578 -40.75 24.07 -1.09
N ILE A 579 -42.01 23.95 -1.48
CA ILE A 579 -42.71 25.01 -2.23
C ILE A 579 -43.56 25.95 -1.35
N ASP A 580 -43.92 25.49 -0.12
CA ASP A 580 -44.76 26.31 0.76
C ASP A 580 -44.53 25.90 2.24
N HIS A 581 -44.47 26.89 3.14
CA HIS A 581 -44.24 26.68 4.58
C HIS A 581 -44.75 27.86 5.42
N ASP A 582 -45.00 27.62 6.71
CA ASP A 582 -45.33 28.69 7.68
C ASP A 582 -44.05 29.54 7.97
N PRO A 583 -44.18 30.82 8.32
CA PRO A 583 -43.03 31.66 8.66
C PRO A 583 -42.14 31.02 9.76
N GLY A 584 -40.83 30.94 9.48
CA GLY A 584 -39.85 30.36 10.38
C GLY A 584 -39.90 28.82 10.53
N LYS A 585 -40.64 28.12 9.66
CA LYS A 585 -40.73 26.65 9.66
C LYS A 585 -40.63 26.14 8.22
N LYS A 586 -40.21 24.89 8.05
CA LYS A 586 -40.11 24.19 6.74
C LYS A 586 -41.39 23.37 6.44
N SER A 587 -42.46 23.54 7.23
CA SER A 587 -43.72 22.82 7.13
C SER A 587 -44.88 23.78 7.26
N LYS A 588 -46.04 23.39 6.74
CA LYS A 588 -47.29 24.19 6.77
C LYS A 588 -48.42 23.43 7.45
N VAL A 589 -49.23 24.13 8.24
CA VAL A 589 -50.47 23.56 8.79
C VAL A 589 -51.54 23.59 7.70
N THR A 590 -51.98 22.41 7.30
CA THR A 590 -53.00 22.20 6.24
C THR A 590 -54.24 21.55 6.86
N LYS A 591 -55.43 22.01 6.52
CA LYS A 591 -56.68 21.38 6.95
C LYS A 591 -57.00 20.23 5.99
N ILE A 592 -57.05 19.01 6.48
CA ILE A 592 -57.45 17.80 5.76
C ILE A 592 -58.71 17.28 6.46
N GLU A 593 -59.81 17.14 5.73
CA GLU A 593 -61.09 16.70 6.30
C GLU A 593 -61.51 17.47 7.57
N GLY A 594 -61.26 18.77 7.60
CA GLY A 594 -61.56 19.65 8.72
C GLY A 594 -60.55 19.62 9.87
N ARG A 595 -59.57 18.71 9.88
CA ARG A 595 -58.55 18.60 10.92
C ARG A 595 -57.26 19.30 10.52
N PRO A 596 -56.64 20.12 11.38
CA PRO A 596 -55.35 20.75 11.10
C PRO A 596 -54.21 19.73 11.25
N ILE A 597 -53.45 19.47 10.18
CA ILE A 597 -52.29 18.56 10.15
C ILE A 597 -51.06 19.35 9.66
N ARG A 598 -49.93 19.17 10.30
CA ARG A 598 -48.67 19.76 9.87
C ARG A 598 -47.99 18.89 8.83
N LEU A 599 -47.78 19.42 7.61
CA LEU A 599 -47.30 18.71 6.45
C LEU A 599 -46.13 19.46 5.79
N TYR A 600 -45.27 18.71 5.10
CA TYR A 600 -44.19 19.22 4.27
C TYR A 600 -44.66 19.22 2.81
N TRP A 601 -44.62 20.39 2.17
CA TRP A 601 -45.10 20.59 0.82
C TRP A 601 -43.92 20.42 -0.15
N VAL A 602 -43.84 19.29 -0.83
CA VAL A 602 -42.71 18.90 -1.67
C VAL A 602 -43.14 18.76 -3.12
N ARG A 603 -42.43 19.43 -4.01
CA ARG A 603 -42.55 19.24 -5.46
C ARG A 603 -41.15 19.09 -6.03
N GLN A 604 -40.94 18.06 -6.83
CA GLN A 604 -39.72 17.90 -7.61
C GLN A 604 -39.59 19.05 -8.61
N LYS A 605 -38.43 19.68 -8.65
CA LYS A 605 -38.08 20.66 -9.66
C LYS A 605 -37.37 19.91 -10.79
N GLU A 606 -37.98 19.89 -12.00
CA GLU A 606 -37.33 19.30 -13.17
C GLU A 606 -36.04 20.06 -13.48
N ASP A 607 -34.93 19.34 -13.58
CA ASP A 607 -33.65 19.91 -13.98
C ASP A 607 -33.71 20.37 -15.43
N GLN A 608 -33.57 21.69 -15.67
CA GLN A 608 -33.53 22.27 -17.03
C GLN A 608 -32.41 21.68 -17.91
N ALA A 609 -31.40 21.03 -17.33
CA ALA A 609 -30.36 20.34 -18.07
C ALA A 609 -30.86 19.07 -18.79
N SER A 610 -31.90 18.41 -18.28
CA SER A 610 -32.51 17.23 -18.91
C SER A 610 -33.34 17.59 -20.13
N LEU A 611 -33.99 18.76 -20.11
CA LEU A 611 -34.77 19.28 -21.25
C LEU A 611 -33.87 19.75 -22.41
N ALA A 612 -32.70 20.29 -22.13
CA ALA A 612 -31.73 20.71 -23.17
C ALA A 612 -31.17 19.50 -23.94
N ASN A 613 -30.94 18.37 -23.28
CA ASN A 613 -30.47 17.13 -23.92
C ASN A 613 -31.58 16.38 -24.68
N GLY A 614 -32.83 16.49 -24.24
CA GLY A 614 -33.99 15.90 -24.92
C GLY A 614 -34.35 16.61 -26.22
N ILE A 615 -34.15 17.94 -26.33
CA ILE A 615 -34.44 18.74 -27.53
C ILE A 615 -33.31 18.64 -28.58
N ALA A 616 -32.09 18.39 -28.17
CA ALA A 616 -30.93 18.21 -29.09
C ALA A 616 -31.00 16.90 -29.89
N SER A 617 -31.75 15.90 -29.46
CA SER A 617 -31.88 14.60 -30.15
C SER A 617 -32.95 14.56 -31.23
N MET A 618 -33.73 15.67 -31.47
CA MET A 618 -34.82 15.74 -32.44
C MET A 618 -34.60 16.72 -33.60
N ARG A 619 -33.36 16.95 -34.05
CA ARG A 619 -33.12 17.65 -35.32
C ARG A 619 -32.51 16.71 -36.36
N PRO A 620 -33.14 16.57 -37.56
CA PRO A 620 -32.57 15.76 -38.63
C PRO A 620 -31.32 16.43 -39.21
N ALA A 621 -30.32 15.62 -39.49
CA ALA A 621 -29.06 16.03 -40.06
C ALA A 621 -29.23 16.69 -41.44
N ALA A 622 -28.83 17.96 -41.57
CA ALA A 622 -28.64 18.62 -42.87
C ALA A 622 -27.26 18.24 -43.38
N VAL A 623 -27.24 17.59 -44.53
CA VAL A 623 -26.07 17.26 -45.31
C VAL A 623 -25.53 18.54 -45.96
N THR A 624 -24.28 18.90 -45.72
CA THR A 624 -23.53 19.89 -46.53
C THR A 624 -22.17 19.33 -46.94
N PRO A 625 -21.71 19.69 -48.17
CA PRO A 625 -20.67 18.91 -48.87
C PRO A 625 -19.24 19.33 -48.52
N VAL A 626 -18.38 18.36 -48.64
CA VAL A 626 -16.92 18.44 -48.43
C VAL A 626 -16.30 19.30 -49.51
N THR A 627 -15.60 20.37 -49.15
CA THR A 627 -14.59 21.02 -50.02
C THR A 627 -13.21 20.81 -49.38
N ARG A 628 -12.33 20.23 -50.17
CA ARG A 628 -10.88 20.11 -49.92
C ARG A 628 -10.25 21.51 -49.91
N GLY A 629 -9.41 21.77 -48.90
CA GLY A 629 -8.58 22.97 -48.88
C GLY A 629 -7.42 22.82 -47.90
N ASN A 630 -6.24 22.58 -48.47
CA ASN A 630 -4.87 22.91 -48.05
C ASN A 630 -4.40 22.79 -46.58
N ALA A 631 -3.31 22.01 -46.47
CA ALA A 631 -2.35 21.97 -45.40
C ALA A 631 -1.82 23.37 -45.03
N GLY A 632 -1.90 23.70 -43.73
CA GLY A 632 -1.22 24.84 -43.11
C GLY A 632 -0.59 24.35 -41.82
N GLU A 633 0.73 24.50 -41.75
CA GLU A 633 1.56 24.24 -40.58
C GLU A 633 0.98 24.94 -39.34
N VAL A 634 0.69 24.16 -38.28
CA VAL A 634 0.37 24.72 -36.94
C VAL A 634 1.64 24.71 -36.14
N THR A 635 2.24 25.89 -36.03
CA THR A 635 3.39 26.16 -35.18
C THR A 635 3.05 26.02 -33.70
N ASP A 636 3.93 25.36 -33.01
CA ASP A 636 4.00 24.98 -31.57
C ASP A 636 4.19 26.17 -30.64
N GLN A 637 3.27 27.16 -30.59
CA GLN A 637 3.47 28.38 -29.78
C GLN A 637 2.29 28.84 -28.93
N ALA A 638 1.30 28.03 -28.61
CA ALA A 638 0.11 28.49 -27.87
C ALA A 638 -0.10 27.87 -26.47
N TYR A 639 0.83 27.14 -25.88
CA TYR A 639 0.61 26.49 -24.56
C TYR A 639 1.58 26.89 -23.43
N SER A 640 2.38 27.94 -23.58
CA SER A 640 3.42 28.27 -22.60
C SER A 640 3.18 29.49 -21.70
N LYS A 641 1.97 30.02 -21.60
CA LYS A 641 1.77 31.28 -20.84
C LYS A 641 0.54 31.30 -19.92
N GLN A 642 0.26 30.28 -19.10
CA GLN A 642 -0.66 30.49 -17.96
C GLN A 642 -0.62 29.39 -16.88
N SER A 643 0.51 28.80 -16.53
CA SER A 643 0.63 28.03 -15.28
C SER A 643 1.96 28.33 -14.59
N GLY A 644 2.06 29.52 -14.01
CA GLY A 644 3.12 29.82 -13.06
C GLY A 644 2.80 29.17 -11.72
N TYR A 645 3.11 27.90 -11.53
CA TYR A 645 3.25 27.36 -10.18
C TYR A 645 4.51 27.93 -9.58
N PRO A 646 4.45 28.57 -8.38
CA PRO A 646 5.67 28.91 -7.68
C PRO A 646 6.42 27.60 -7.41
N SER A 647 7.72 27.58 -7.65
CA SER A 647 8.59 26.46 -7.35
C SER A 647 8.68 26.30 -5.83
N TYR A 648 7.77 25.51 -5.24
CA TYR A 648 7.70 25.26 -3.79
C TYR A 648 8.86 24.42 -3.26
N PHE A 649 9.73 23.93 -4.14
CA PHE A 649 10.79 22.98 -3.83
C PHE A 649 12.21 23.51 -4.09
N ARG A 650 12.42 24.81 -4.26
CA ARG A 650 13.78 25.36 -4.34
C ARG A 650 14.42 25.38 -2.95
N TYR A 651 15.47 24.60 -2.78
CA TYR A 651 16.45 24.78 -1.71
C TYR A 651 17.17 26.12 -1.88
N PRO A 652 17.52 26.86 -0.79
CA PRO A 652 18.45 27.96 -0.88
C PRO A 652 19.79 27.39 -1.38
N ALA A 653 20.26 27.92 -2.51
CA ALA A 653 21.58 27.60 -3.03
C ALA A 653 22.62 27.98 -1.95
N THR A 654 23.35 27.03 -1.45
CA THR A 654 24.56 27.28 -0.69
C THR A 654 25.52 27.95 -1.63
N HIS A 655 25.96 29.17 -1.27
CA HIS A 655 27.04 29.91 -1.92
C HIS A 655 28.24 29.00 -2.15
N GLN A 656 28.50 28.60 -3.39
CA GLN A 656 29.81 28.17 -3.83
C GLN A 656 30.49 29.40 -4.43
N SER A 657 31.54 29.83 -3.75
CA SER A 657 32.52 30.80 -4.23
C SER A 657 33.31 30.23 -5.40
N ASP A 658 33.50 31.07 -6.39
CA ASP A 658 34.37 30.94 -7.56
C ASP A 658 35.72 30.28 -7.25
N HIS A 659 36.10 29.27 -8.03
CA HIS A 659 37.49 29.13 -8.54
C HIS A 659 37.50 28.30 -9.83
N ASP A 660 37.94 28.97 -10.88
CA ASP A 660 38.55 28.66 -12.17
C ASP A 660 38.81 27.20 -12.62
N ALA A 661 38.34 26.98 -13.81
CA ALA A 661 39.04 26.60 -15.06
C ALA A 661 40.10 25.46 -15.07
N ALA A 662 39.93 24.66 -16.09
CA ALA A 662 40.84 23.71 -16.74
C ALA A 662 40.82 22.26 -16.21
N ASP A 663 40.25 21.34 -16.89
CA ASP A 663 40.95 20.52 -17.89
C ASP A 663 39.99 19.56 -18.66
N ARG A 664 40.07 19.63 -19.98
CA ARG A 664 39.44 18.68 -20.91
C ARG A 664 40.45 17.58 -21.16
N SER A 665 40.15 16.35 -20.75
CA SER A 665 40.76 15.19 -21.38
C SER A 665 39.70 14.12 -21.66
N ALA A 666 39.48 13.91 -22.93
CA ALA A 666 38.69 12.84 -23.51
C ALA A 666 39.35 11.48 -23.22
N ILE A 667 38.56 10.55 -22.68
CA ILE A 667 38.94 9.13 -22.70
C ILE A 667 38.03 8.45 -23.69
N GLN A 668 38.65 8.04 -24.81
CA GLN A 668 38.15 7.11 -25.80
C GLN A 668 37.97 5.74 -25.15
N TRP A 669 36.82 5.12 -25.37
CA TRP A 669 36.64 3.69 -25.16
C TRP A 669 36.71 3.00 -26.50
N GLU A 670 37.74 2.21 -26.67
CA GLU A 670 37.90 1.28 -27.80
C GLU A 670 36.90 0.12 -27.65
N SER A 671 36.31 -0.18 -28.80
CA SER A 671 35.47 -1.36 -29.03
C SER A 671 36.33 -2.60 -29.16
N GLU A 672 36.17 -3.62 -28.34
CA GLU A 672 36.61 -4.97 -28.68
C GLU A 672 35.42 -5.85 -29.06
N GLN A 673 35.61 -6.45 -30.23
CA GLN A 673 34.67 -7.34 -30.92
C GLN A 673 34.73 -8.76 -30.39
N SER A 674 33.54 -9.36 -30.35
CA SER A 674 33.19 -10.75 -30.66
C SER A 674 34.22 -11.87 -30.48
N LEU A 675 33.79 -12.91 -29.81
CA LEU A 675 33.99 -14.32 -30.26
C LEU A 675 33.05 -15.24 -29.46
N ASP A 676 32.04 -15.76 -30.13
CA ASP A 676 31.39 -17.03 -29.75
C ASP A 676 32.39 -18.18 -29.92
N PRO A 677 32.27 -19.25 -29.14
CA PRO A 677 31.82 -20.48 -29.76
C PRO A 677 30.84 -21.32 -28.94
N GLU A 678 29.87 -21.89 -29.66
CA GLU A 678 29.10 -23.04 -29.17
C GLU A 678 30.02 -24.21 -28.79
N PRO A 679 29.58 -25.05 -27.84
CA PRO A 679 29.93 -26.45 -27.88
C PRO A 679 28.69 -27.33 -28.04
N THR A 680 28.63 -27.99 -29.17
CA THR A 680 28.05 -29.29 -29.36
C THR A 680 28.77 -30.32 -28.50
N GLY A 681 28.03 -31.09 -27.66
CA GLY A 681 28.63 -32.20 -26.94
C GLY A 681 27.60 -32.88 -26.08
N THR A 682 26.90 -33.87 -26.64
CA THR A 682 26.16 -34.90 -25.92
C THR A 682 27.13 -35.66 -24.99
N ALA A 683 26.88 -35.64 -23.68
CA ALA A 683 27.50 -36.58 -22.77
C ALA A 683 26.38 -37.31 -21.98
N ASP A 684 26.33 -38.60 -22.21
CA ASP A 684 25.52 -39.60 -21.51
C ASP A 684 25.75 -39.53 -20.00
N VAL A 685 24.64 -39.48 -19.25
CA VAL A 685 24.60 -39.73 -17.81
C VAL A 685 23.92 -41.06 -17.60
N PRO A 686 24.54 -42.04 -16.88
CA PRO A 686 24.00 -43.37 -16.72
C PRO A 686 22.88 -43.44 -15.68
N GLY A 687 21.81 -44.14 -16.03
CA GLY A 687 21.01 -45.08 -15.31
C GLY A 687 20.40 -44.70 -13.96
N PHE A 688 19.10 -44.32 -13.98
CA PHE A 688 18.15 -44.73 -12.95
C PHE A 688 17.12 -45.66 -13.56
N GLU A 689 17.42 -46.97 -13.54
CA GLU A 689 16.43 -48.02 -13.72
C GLU A 689 15.78 -48.30 -12.37
N GLY A 690 14.43 -48.35 -12.38
CA GLY A 690 13.66 -49.04 -11.35
C GLY A 690 12.68 -48.22 -10.53
N ILE A 691 11.65 -47.57 -11.17
CA ILE A 691 10.37 -47.32 -10.51
C ILE A 691 9.29 -47.93 -11.38
N PRO A 692 8.54 -48.94 -10.88
CA PRO A 692 7.45 -49.52 -11.66
C PRO A 692 6.29 -48.58 -11.81
N GLU A 693 5.74 -48.45 -13.02
CA GLU A 693 4.52 -47.70 -13.32
C GLU A 693 3.33 -48.25 -12.55
N LEU A 694 2.63 -47.36 -11.86
CA LEU A 694 1.41 -47.66 -11.13
C LEU A 694 0.27 -48.01 -12.11
N THR A 695 -0.40 -49.13 -11.90
CA THR A 695 -1.53 -49.55 -12.72
C THR A 695 -2.77 -48.66 -12.51
N PRO A 696 -3.70 -48.59 -13.49
CA PRO A 696 -4.92 -47.77 -13.40
C PRO A 696 -5.80 -48.01 -12.18
N ALA A 697 -5.73 -49.19 -11.56
CA ALA A 697 -6.45 -49.54 -10.34
C ALA A 697 -5.88 -48.86 -9.09
N GLN A 698 -4.58 -48.56 -9.06
CA GLN A 698 -3.93 -47.87 -7.95
C GLN A 698 -4.17 -46.36 -7.97
N HIS A 699 -4.43 -45.76 -9.13
CA HIS A 699 -4.89 -44.38 -9.26
C HIS A 699 -6.29 -44.13 -8.71
N GLY A 700 -7.17 -45.16 -8.66
CA GLY A 700 -8.50 -45.04 -8.10
C GLY A 700 -8.53 -44.94 -6.56
N VAL A 701 -7.61 -45.61 -5.89
CA VAL A 701 -7.53 -45.63 -4.41
C VAL A 701 -7.00 -44.32 -3.85
N ILE A 702 -6.05 -43.67 -4.53
CA ILE A 702 -5.49 -42.37 -4.12
C ILE A 702 -6.52 -41.24 -4.31
N ARG A 703 -7.38 -41.33 -5.33
CA ARG A 703 -8.47 -40.34 -5.53
C ARG A 703 -9.62 -40.48 -4.53
N ALA A 704 -9.85 -41.66 -3.97
CA ALA A 704 -10.87 -41.86 -2.96
C ALA A 704 -10.45 -41.36 -1.56
N GLN A 705 -9.17 -41.41 -1.23
CA GLN A 705 -8.64 -40.93 0.05
C GLN A 705 -8.48 -39.39 0.13
N LEU A 706 -8.45 -38.67 -1.00
CA LEU A 706 -8.40 -37.20 -1.06
C LEU A 706 -9.78 -36.51 -1.03
N ARG A 707 -10.89 -37.29 -1.02
CA ARG A 707 -12.27 -36.78 -0.90
C ARG A 707 -12.86 -36.79 0.51
N HIS A 708 -12.11 -37.28 1.51
CA HIS A 708 -12.55 -37.39 2.91
C HIS A 708 -11.56 -36.78 3.91
N ARG A 709 -10.87 -35.72 3.52
CA ARG A 709 -10.19 -34.82 4.47
C ARG A 709 -10.50 -33.35 4.17
#